data_32e531d9bbb328546b68953812d184fd
#
_entry.id   32e531d9bbb328546b68953812d184fd
#
_cell.length_a   1.000
_cell.length_b   1.000
_cell.length_c   1.000
_cell.angle_alpha   90.00
_cell.angle_beta   90.00
_cell.angle_gamma   90.00
#
_symmetry.space_group_name_H-M   'P 1'
#
loop_
_entity.id
_entity.type
_entity.pdbx_description
1 polymer ?
#
loop_
_entity_poly.entity_id
_entity_poly.type
_entity_poly.pdbx_seq_one_letter_code
_entity_poly.pdbx_strand_id
1 'polypeptide(L)'
;MATDLINVTINGKQFEVPKGARLIDVCRDKGFDIPSFCYYADLALQASCRMCLVRIEKMPKLQTSCTITCTDGMIVTTQSEEIEKAQRGMTEFLLANHPLDCPVCDRGGECELQEMTFDWGGLEERFTEKKNYYAEKYLSPMVANDPQRCILCKRCTRVCDEWMGEDAIEAGGRGAHTVIGTYLGWLDCSQCGNCIEVCPTGTLLDATYRHQTRPWELAQTISTCNFCSDGCQMSLGSRGGELMRVVARDRYVNGINGEFLCVKGRFGHPFVNHEARIRTPMIRYKKGGKLIPTTWDEAIRHVAERLDTIANEHGRNSIGIVGSPRMTNEALYVLHRFATELVGTDNYTATDAFTLKPFFENLGAPLATHRDIRYAKTILLIGGEPEELQPLTGKQIRQAVRNGGAKLIIANPVRIRLVEQAAAFLHIRPGTEDAIALALANPASDALAAKKAGIETSELDKMRQIIADTQGDMVVMFGGELSREAQSIMGQLGSVLGADLRRVLLHPLPLFNNSIGAHDMGMMNGAMTPSDMLTASGEAIRAMYVAGSFLPQHLEGHEDALGKLDFLVVQEIFESETTAHADVVLPASSYAEQDGTFTNNDGLVQRVRQSIPTVHQSKPDWMIVAQLAKELGLDFGYELSPSAVFRTIGENVAAYSGMRYPLLKDETNPIQVKHNVAQTDVTEAIAAVRNSVEALDDSGEKIYGTPKVGHELFRIGNLTDKVPQFHLLASGNPRPETTAISPLYQIARK
;
A
#
# COMPACT_ATOMS: atom_id res chain seq x y z
N MET A 1 -18.37 2.36 -24.01
CA MET A 1 -18.44 2.04 -25.47
C MET A 1 -18.85 0.60 -25.60
N ALA A 2 -19.89 0.28 -26.38
CA ALA A 2 -20.22 -1.11 -26.70
C ALA A 2 -19.01 -1.71 -27.40
N THR A 3 -18.37 -2.71 -26.78
CA THR A 3 -17.27 -3.47 -27.41
C THR A 3 -17.89 -4.30 -28.53
N ASP A 4 -17.44 -4.09 -29.77
CA ASP A 4 -17.77 -4.97 -30.88
C ASP A 4 -17.42 -6.41 -30.49
N LEU A 5 -18.40 -7.29 -30.41
CA LEU A 5 -18.21 -8.71 -30.14
C LEU A 5 -17.99 -9.46 -31.45
N ILE A 6 -17.13 -10.45 -31.42
CA ILE A 6 -16.83 -11.35 -32.55
C ILE A 6 -16.94 -12.80 -32.09
N ASN A 7 -17.11 -13.71 -33.04
CA ASN A 7 -17.20 -15.14 -32.76
C ASN A 7 -15.85 -15.82 -32.94
N VAL A 8 -15.43 -16.58 -31.93
CA VAL A 8 -14.22 -17.41 -31.96
C VAL A 8 -14.58 -18.84 -31.53
N THR A 9 -14.11 -19.84 -32.26
CA THR A 9 -14.29 -21.25 -31.89
C THR A 9 -13.03 -21.78 -31.24
N ILE A 10 -13.11 -22.28 -30.02
CA ILE A 10 -11.97 -22.87 -29.29
C ILE A 10 -12.33 -24.32 -28.96
N ASN A 11 -11.51 -25.28 -29.42
CA ASN A 11 -11.74 -26.70 -29.24
C ASN A 11 -13.18 -27.13 -29.60
N GLY A 12 -13.71 -26.62 -30.71
CA GLY A 12 -15.04 -26.92 -31.21
C GLY A 12 -16.21 -26.19 -30.48
N LYS A 13 -15.94 -25.38 -29.45
CA LYS A 13 -16.96 -24.55 -28.79
C LYS A 13 -16.88 -23.11 -29.26
N GLN A 14 -18.02 -22.50 -29.59
CA GLN A 14 -18.12 -21.12 -30.04
C GLN A 14 -18.28 -20.17 -28.85
N PHE A 15 -17.59 -19.04 -28.88
CA PHE A 15 -17.64 -18.00 -27.85
C PHE A 15 -17.73 -16.62 -28.50
N GLU A 16 -18.52 -15.75 -27.89
CA GLU A 16 -18.48 -14.31 -28.18
C GLU A 16 -17.38 -13.67 -27.32
N VAL A 17 -16.51 -12.90 -27.97
CA VAL A 17 -15.35 -12.26 -27.34
C VAL A 17 -15.16 -10.85 -27.88
N PRO A 18 -14.54 -9.93 -27.13
CA PRO A 18 -14.23 -8.60 -27.63
C PRO A 18 -13.30 -8.64 -28.86
N LYS A 19 -13.64 -7.88 -29.89
CA LYS A 19 -12.81 -7.73 -31.08
C LYS A 19 -11.42 -7.20 -30.69
N GLY A 20 -10.36 -7.86 -31.18
CA GLY A 20 -8.99 -7.47 -30.88
C GLY A 20 -8.49 -7.93 -29.51
N ALA A 21 -9.28 -8.68 -28.74
CA ALA A 21 -8.81 -9.32 -27.52
C ALA A 21 -7.67 -10.29 -27.82
N ARG A 22 -6.73 -10.41 -26.89
CA ARG A 22 -5.57 -11.30 -27.05
C ARG A 22 -5.99 -12.75 -26.86
N LEU A 23 -5.57 -13.63 -27.77
CA LEU A 23 -6.05 -15.01 -27.81
C LEU A 23 -5.72 -15.78 -26.51
N ILE A 24 -4.54 -15.60 -25.91
CA ILE A 24 -4.19 -16.28 -24.67
C ILE A 24 -5.12 -15.90 -23.50
N ASP A 25 -5.51 -14.62 -23.41
CA ASP A 25 -6.41 -14.14 -22.35
C ASP A 25 -7.80 -14.71 -22.57
N VAL A 26 -8.31 -14.65 -23.81
CA VAL A 26 -9.60 -15.25 -24.17
C VAL A 26 -9.65 -16.75 -23.86
N CYS A 27 -8.59 -17.50 -24.19
CA CYS A 27 -8.54 -18.93 -23.86
C CYS A 27 -8.64 -19.16 -22.35
N ARG A 28 -7.85 -18.44 -21.55
CA ARG A 28 -7.84 -18.56 -20.09
C ARG A 28 -9.19 -18.16 -19.46
N ASP A 29 -9.78 -17.05 -19.90
CA ASP A 29 -11.10 -16.60 -19.45
C ASP A 29 -12.22 -17.59 -19.74
N LYS A 30 -12.06 -18.38 -20.82
CA LYS A 30 -13.02 -19.44 -21.18
C LYS A 30 -12.66 -20.81 -20.59
N GLY A 31 -11.68 -20.86 -19.67
CA GLY A 31 -11.31 -22.07 -18.94
C GLY A 31 -10.39 -23.02 -19.70
N PHE A 32 -9.71 -22.57 -20.75
CA PHE A 32 -8.68 -23.36 -21.44
C PHE A 32 -7.30 -22.99 -20.91
N ASP A 33 -6.63 -23.96 -20.33
CA ASP A 33 -5.30 -23.74 -19.76
C ASP A 33 -4.25 -23.66 -20.88
N ILE A 34 -3.54 -22.55 -20.92
CA ILE A 34 -2.49 -22.25 -21.88
C ILE A 34 -1.18 -21.96 -21.13
N PRO A 35 -0.15 -22.83 -21.23
CA PRO A 35 1.11 -22.64 -20.55
C PRO A 35 1.87 -21.43 -21.07
N SER A 36 2.48 -20.65 -20.20
CA SER A 36 3.37 -19.55 -20.60
C SER A 36 4.26 -19.08 -19.47
N PHE A 37 5.55 -18.78 -19.75
CA PHE A 37 6.46 -18.18 -18.78
C PHE A 37 6.70 -16.69 -19.03
N CYS A 38 6.92 -16.28 -20.28
CA CYS A 38 7.26 -14.90 -20.57
C CYS A 38 6.04 -13.96 -20.63
N TYR A 39 4.85 -14.49 -20.88
CA TYR A 39 3.63 -13.70 -20.92
C TYR A 39 3.16 -13.33 -19.51
N TYR A 40 2.78 -12.07 -19.35
CA TYR A 40 2.18 -11.51 -18.15
C TYR A 40 1.19 -10.43 -18.58
N ALA A 41 -0.05 -10.49 -18.10
CA ALA A 41 -1.15 -9.68 -18.64
C ALA A 41 -0.90 -8.16 -18.58
N ASP A 42 -0.26 -7.69 -17.51
CA ASP A 42 0.00 -6.26 -17.27
C ASP A 42 1.38 -5.78 -17.77
N LEU A 43 2.14 -6.65 -18.44
CA LEU A 43 3.46 -6.31 -18.98
C LEU A 43 3.49 -6.40 -20.50
N ALA A 44 4.39 -5.64 -21.11
CA ALA A 44 4.64 -5.70 -22.55
C ALA A 44 4.99 -7.12 -23.02
N LEU A 45 4.72 -7.42 -24.28
CA LEU A 45 4.98 -8.74 -24.87
C LEU A 45 6.47 -9.02 -25.02
N GLN A 46 6.88 -10.22 -24.58
CA GLN A 46 8.24 -10.73 -24.77
C GLN A 46 8.31 -11.81 -25.86
N ALA A 47 7.30 -12.67 -25.95
CA ALA A 47 7.15 -13.75 -26.92
C ALA A 47 8.34 -14.73 -27.04
N SER A 48 9.14 -14.91 -25.97
CA SER A 48 10.40 -15.67 -26.00
C SER A 48 10.29 -17.12 -25.56
N CYS A 49 9.40 -17.48 -24.61
CA CYS A 49 9.34 -18.84 -24.05
C CYS A 49 8.71 -19.89 -24.98
N ARG A 50 7.89 -19.48 -25.90
CA ARG A 50 7.22 -20.33 -26.91
C ARG A 50 6.33 -21.46 -26.32
N MET A 51 5.97 -21.40 -25.06
CA MET A 51 5.10 -22.41 -24.43
C MET A 51 3.63 -22.27 -24.83
N CYS A 52 3.15 -21.06 -25.14
CA CYS A 52 1.75 -20.77 -25.43
C CYS A 52 1.30 -21.12 -26.85
N LEU A 53 1.84 -22.20 -27.41
CA LEU A 53 1.55 -22.66 -28.78
C LEU A 53 0.11 -23.20 -28.89
N VAL A 54 -0.56 -22.80 -29.97
CA VAL A 54 -1.89 -23.28 -30.36
C VAL A 54 -1.94 -23.49 -31.87
N ARG A 55 -2.86 -24.33 -32.36
CA ARG A 55 -3.17 -24.48 -33.79
C ARG A 55 -4.32 -23.53 -34.14
N ILE A 56 -4.14 -22.71 -35.16
CA ILE A 56 -5.17 -21.88 -35.76
C ILE A 56 -5.43 -22.41 -37.18
N GLU A 57 -6.69 -22.64 -37.52
CA GLU A 57 -7.04 -23.10 -38.87
C GLU A 57 -6.51 -22.15 -39.94
N LYS A 58 -6.13 -22.71 -41.10
CA LYS A 58 -5.53 -22.01 -42.24
C LYS A 58 -4.14 -21.41 -42.00
N MET A 59 -3.57 -21.56 -40.79
CA MET A 59 -2.18 -21.19 -40.56
C MET A 59 -1.24 -22.42 -40.66
N PRO A 60 -0.15 -22.34 -41.46
CA PRO A 60 0.69 -23.52 -41.75
C PRO A 60 1.49 -24.02 -40.53
N LYS A 61 1.73 -23.19 -39.54
CA LYS A 61 2.54 -23.51 -38.36
C LYS A 61 1.76 -23.21 -37.06
N LEU A 62 2.16 -23.85 -35.95
CA LEU A 62 1.68 -23.49 -34.61
C LEU A 62 1.96 -22.00 -34.32
N GLN A 63 1.04 -21.35 -33.68
CA GLN A 63 1.10 -19.93 -33.35
C GLN A 63 1.24 -19.71 -31.84
N THR A 64 1.88 -18.64 -31.45
CA THR A 64 1.93 -18.21 -30.03
C THR A 64 0.69 -17.42 -29.68
N SER A 65 -0.19 -17.97 -28.86
CA SER A 65 -1.47 -17.31 -28.49
C SER A 65 -1.27 -15.96 -27.80
N CYS A 66 -0.13 -15.75 -27.13
CA CYS A 66 0.19 -14.47 -26.48
C CYS A 66 0.44 -13.30 -27.46
N THR A 67 0.71 -13.57 -28.74
CA THR A 67 0.98 -12.55 -29.76
C THR A 67 -0.17 -12.36 -30.75
N ILE A 68 -1.16 -13.23 -30.72
CA ILE A 68 -2.29 -13.21 -31.65
C ILE A 68 -3.48 -12.49 -31.01
N THR A 69 -4.12 -11.64 -31.80
CA THR A 69 -5.42 -11.03 -31.45
C THR A 69 -6.55 -11.80 -32.13
N CYS A 70 -7.68 -11.91 -31.43
CA CYS A 70 -8.87 -12.60 -31.95
C CYS A 70 -9.45 -11.86 -33.15
N THR A 71 -9.85 -12.62 -34.18
CA THR A 71 -10.56 -12.15 -35.36
C THR A 71 -11.84 -12.96 -35.53
N ASP A 72 -12.84 -12.36 -36.16
CA ASP A 72 -14.13 -13.03 -36.37
C ASP A 72 -13.98 -14.33 -37.19
N GLY A 73 -14.69 -15.36 -36.73
CA GLY A 73 -14.63 -16.69 -37.35
C GLY A 73 -13.32 -17.47 -37.13
N MET A 74 -12.43 -17.01 -36.22
CA MET A 74 -11.18 -17.74 -35.89
C MET A 74 -11.51 -19.09 -35.25
N ILE A 75 -10.82 -20.16 -35.72
CA ILE A 75 -10.94 -21.50 -35.14
C ILE A 75 -9.59 -21.91 -34.56
N VAL A 76 -9.61 -22.25 -33.27
CA VAL A 76 -8.41 -22.50 -32.45
C VAL A 76 -8.50 -23.89 -31.81
N THR A 77 -7.39 -24.64 -31.88
CA THR A 77 -7.21 -25.86 -31.11
C THR A 77 -6.06 -25.65 -30.13
N THR A 78 -6.33 -25.89 -28.85
CA THR A 78 -5.37 -25.69 -27.74
C THR A 78 -4.67 -26.98 -27.32
N GLN A 79 -5.21 -28.16 -27.69
CA GLN A 79 -4.70 -29.46 -27.33
C GLN A 79 -4.69 -30.38 -28.57
N SER A 80 -3.53 -30.93 -28.91
CA SER A 80 -3.33 -31.97 -29.92
C SER A 80 -1.96 -32.56 -29.71
N GLU A 81 -1.70 -33.76 -30.26
CA GLU A 81 -0.39 -34.44 -30.22
C GLU A 81 0.74 -33.54 -30.73
N GLU A 82 0.49 -32.79 -31.81
CA GLU A 82 1.44 -31.81 -32.37
C GLU A 82 1.79 -30.70 -31.37
N ILE A 83 0.78 -30.12 -30.69
CA ILE A 83 0.94 -29.05 -29.70
C ILE A 83 1.69 -29.59 -28.49
N GLU A 84 1.27 -30.72 -27.94
CA GLU A 84 1.91 -31.37 -26.79
C GLU A 84 3.37 -31.69 -27.06
N LYS A 85 3.68 -32.26 -28.25
CA LYS A 85 5.07 -32.55 -28.66
C LYS A 85 5.91 -31.27 -28.70
N ALA A 86 5.35 -30.16 -29.19
CA ALA A 86 6.05 -28.89 -29.26
C ALA A 86 6.28 -28.31 -27.86
N GLN A 87 5.27 -28.37 -26.97
CA GLN A 87 5.36 -27.90 -25.60
C GLN A 87 6.37 -28.71 -24.77
N ARG A 88 6.39 -30.04 -24.90
CA ARG A 88 7.43 -30.93 -24.34
C ARG A 88 8.83 -30.51 -24.75
N GLY A 89 9.04 -30.27 -26.06
CA GLY A 89 10.33 -29.81 -26.58
C GLY A 89 10.73 -28.43 -26.01
N MET A 90 9.78 -27.50 -25.84
CA MET A 90 10.08 -26.20 -25.22
C MET A 90 10.44 -26.35 -23.74
N THR A 91 9.74 -27.19 -22.99
CA THR A 91 10.07 -27.48 -21.58
C THR A 91 11.47 -28.10 -21.47
N GLU A 92 11.82 -29.04 -22.34
CA GLU A 92 13.16 -29.66 -22.40
C GLU A 92 14.26 -28.61 -22.66
N PHE A 93 14.03 -27.63 -23.57
CA PHE A 93 14.98 -26.53 -23.80
C PHE A 93 15.13 -25.64 -22.56
N LEU A 94 14.07 -25.39 -21.82
CA LEU A 94 14.13 -24.58 -20.58
C LEU A 94 14.90 -25.32 -19.47
N LEU A 95 14.83 -26.65 -19.44
CA LEU A 95 15.53 -27.50 -18.48
C LEU A 95 17.00 -27.79 -18.85
N ALA A 96 17.39 -27.61 -20.10
CA ALA A 96 18.72 -27.96 -20.60
C ALA A 96 19.88 -27.41 -19.75
N ASN A 97 19.79 -26.15 -19.30
CA ASN A 97 20.76 -25.54 -18.41
C ASN A 97 20.25 -25.37 -16.97
N HIS A 98 18.99 -25.67 -16.69
CA HIS A 98 18.40 -25.51 -15.36
C HIS A 98 18.96 -26.57 -14.41
N PRO A 99 19.43 -26.22 -13.18
CA PRO A 99 19.88 -27.21 -12.23
C PRO A 99 18.69 -28.00 -11.69
N LEU A 100 18.84 -29.33 -11.55
CA LEU A 100 17.81 -30.20 -10.99
C LEU A 100 17.95 -30.29 -9.46
N ASP A 101 18.03 -29.14 -8.80
CA ASP A 101 18.30 -28.98 -7.36
C ASP A 101 17.08 -28.46 -6.56
N CYS A 102 15.86 -28.79 -7.00
CA CYS A 102 14.60 -28.38 -6.36
C CYS A 102 14.56 -28.59 -4.84
N PRO A 103 15.10 -29.69 -4.28
CA PRO A 103 15.11 -29.88 -2.82
C PRO A 103 15.86 -28.82 -2.02
N VAL A 104 16.82 -28.09 -2.62
CA VAL A 104 17.57 -27.01 -1.97
C VAL A 104 17.20 -25.63 -2.49
N CYS A 105 16.28 -25.55 -3.45
CA CYS A 105 15.80 -24.31 -4.01
C CYS A 105 14.63 -23.76 -3.17
N ASP A 106 14.70 -22.52 -2.69
CA ASP A 106 13.62 -21.90 -1.89
C ASP A 106 12.31 -21.71 -2.68
N ARG A 107 12.34 -21.76 -4.02
CA ARG A 107 11.13 -21.73 -4.85
C ARG A 107 10.47 -23.12 -4.97
N GLY A 108 11.10 -24.20 -4.48
CA GLY A 108 10.54 -25.54 -4.52
C GLY A 108 9.17 -25.62 -3.83
N GLY A 109 8.13 -26.09 -4.56
CA GLY A 109 6.74 -26.15 -4.09
C GLY A 109 5.87 -24.94 -4.45
N GLU A 110 6.46 -23.88 -5.05
CA GLU A 110 5.74 -22.73 -5.62
C GLU A 110 6.37 -22.29 -6.95
N CYS A 111 7.01 -23.21 -7.66
CA CYS A 111 7.78 -22.95 -8.87
C CYS A 111 6.94 -23.23 -10.12
N GLU A 112 6.65 -22.18 -10.91
CA GLU A 112 5.91 -22.37 -12.18
C GLU A 112 6.61 -23.35 -13.13
N LEU A 113 7.97 -23.42 -13.13
CA LEU A 113 8.70 -24.38 -13.97
C LEU A 113 8.48 -25.82 -13.51
N GLN A 114 8.38 -26.07 -12.18
CA GLN A 114 8.03 -27.42 -11.70
C GLN A 114 6.63 -27.83 -12.17
N GLU A 115 5.61 -27.00 -11.91
CA GLU A 115 4.23 -27.29 -12.30
C GLU A 115 4.13 -27.54 -13.80
N MET A 116 4.69 -26.63 -14.61
CA MET A 116 4.65 -26.79 -16.07
C MET A 116 5.46 -27.98 -16.57
N THR A 117 6.48 -28.42 -15.86
CA THR A 117 7.21 -29.64 -16.21
C THR A 117 6.36 -30.90 -15.96
N PHE A 118 5.57 -30.91 -14.89
CA PHE A 118 4.64 -32.00 -14.62
C PHE A 118 3.49 -32.04 -15.64
N ASP A 119 2.91 -30.89 -15.97
CA ASP A 119 1.70 -30.86 -16.80
C ASP A 119 2.01 -30.97 -18.31
N TRP A 120 3.09 -30.39 -18.77
CA TRP A 120 3.43 -30.27 -20.20
C TRP A 120 4.83 -30.79 -20.57
N GLY A 121 5.62 -31.28 -19.61
CA GLY A 121 6.97 -31.77 -19.86
C GLY A 121 7.02 -33.24 -20.29
N GLY A 122 8.22 -33.69 -20.62
CA GLY A 122 8.55 -35.10 -20.80
C GLY A 122 9.38 -35.64 -19.64
N LEU A 123 9.42 -36.96 -19.50
CA LEU A 123 10.19 -37.65 -18.46
C LEU A 123 11.67 -37.83 -18.81
N GLU A 124 12.04 -37.67 -20.09
CA GLU A 124 13.39 -37.94 -20.60
C GLU A 124 14.09 -36.63 -21.00
N GLU A 125 15.31 -36.44 -20.52
CA GLU A 125 16.22 -35.39 -20.99
C GLU A 125 17.14 -35.93 -22.08
N ARG A 126 17.11 -35.31 -23.25
CA ARG A 126 17.95 -35.72 -24.42
C ARG A 126 19.27 -34.96 -24.50
N PHE A 127 19.43 -33.87 -23.68
CA PHE A 127 20.66 -33.10 -23.65
C PHE A 127 21.71 -33.80 -22.80
N THR A 128 22.88 -34.00 -23.35
CA THR A 128 24.03 -34.67 -22.72
C THR A 128 25.15 -33.67 -22.40
N GLU A 129 25.02 -32.43 -22.84
CA GLU A 129 26.01 -31.38 -22.65
C GLU A 129 26.06 -30.95 -21.19
N LYS A 130 27.25 -30.53 -20.75
CA LYS A 130 27.43 -29.99 -19.40
C LYS A 130 26.64 -28.68 -19.25
N LYS A 131 25.82 -28.58 -18.19
CA LYS A 131 25.09 -27.37 -17.88
C LYS A 131 26.04 -26.21 -17.57
N ASN A 132 25.70 -24.99 -18.00
CA ASN A 132 26.42 -23.78 -17.67
C ASN A 132 26.35 -23.54 -16.14
N TYR A 133 27.38 -23.00 -15.56
CA TYR A 133 27.43 -22.67 -14.15
C TYR A 133 27.66 -21.17 -13.94
N TYR A 134 26.83 -20.57 -13.12
CA TYR A 134 26.96 -19.19 -12.65
C TYR A 134 26.86 -19.17 -11.12
N ALA A 135 27.76 -18.43 -10.47
CA ALA A 135 27.72 -18.29 -9.03
C ALA A 135 26.49 -17.50 -8.57
N GLU A 136 25.88 -17.96 -7.49
CA GLU A 136 24.86 -17.21 -6.77
C GLU A 136 25.44 -15.93 -6.17
N LYS A 137 24.64 -14.85 -6.13
CA LYS A 137 25.03 -13.56 -5.55
C LYS A 137 23.82 -12.85 -4.97
N TYR A 138 24.04 -11.90 -4.08
CA TYR A 138 23.05 -10.94 -3.66
C TYR A 138 23.11 -9.72 -4.57
N LEU A 139 21.95 -9.27 -5.06
CA LEU A 139 21.82 -8.02 -5.80
C LEU A 139 21.51 -6.84 -4.87
N SER A 140 20.98 -7.12 -3.68
CA SER A 140 20.69 -6.14 -2.63
C SER A 140 20.46 -6.86 -1.29
N PRO A 141 20.27 -6.14 -0.16
CA PRO A 141 19.87 -6.73 1.10
C PRO A 141 18.57 -7.53 1.04
N MET A 142 17.70 -7.21 0.06
CA MET A 142 16.38 -7.82 -0.11
C MET A 142 16.34 -8.89 -1.22
N VAL A 143 17.26 -8.85 -2.19
CA VAL A 143 17.18 -9.66 -3.41
C VAL A 143 18.42 -10.54 -3.58
N ALA A 144 18.23 -11.85 -3.47
CA ALA A 144 19.22 -12.85 -3.85
C ALA A 144 18.98 -13.28 -5.32
N ASN A 145 20.05 -13.57 -6.05
CA ASN A 145 20.03 -13.97 -7.45
C ASN A 145 20.85 -15.24 -7.67
N ASP A 146 20.18 -16.28 -8.15
CA ASP A 146 20.80 -17.49 -8.66
C ASP A 146 20.65 -17.55 -10.20
N PRO A 147 21.60 -17.01 -10.97
CA PRO A 147 21.51 -16.95 -12.41
C PRO A 147 21.40 -18.32 -13.08
N GLN A 148 21.86 -19.39 -12.43
CA GLN A 148 21.77 -20.76 -12.92
C GLN A 148 20.33 -21.23 -13.15
N ARG A 149 19.38 -20.72 -12.33
CA ARG A 149 17.98 -21.10 -12.40
C ARG A 149 17.16 -20.23 -13.36
N CYS A 150 17.80 -19.27 -14.02
CA CYS A 150 17.13 -18.32 -14.89
C CYS A 150 16.73 -18.95 -16.23
N ILE A 151 15.45 -18.84 -16.59
CA ILE A 151 14.90 -19.25 -17.90
C ILE A 151 14.77 -18.09 -18.89
N LEU A 152 15.35 -16.93 -18.60
CA LEU A 152 15.39 -15.73 -19.44
C LEU A 152 14.02 -15.24 -19.93
N CYS A 153 12.97 -15.42 -19.11
CA CYS A 153 11.61 -14.96 -19.43
C CYS A 153 11.46 -13.43 -19.40
N LYS A 154 12.39 -12.71 -18.77
CA LYS A 154 12.46 -11.24 -18.66
C LYS A 154 11.21 -10.60 -18.03
N ARG A 155 10.44 -11.30 -17.19
CA ARG A 155 9.36 -10.67 -16.42
C ARG A 155 9.92 -9.64 -15.43
N CYS A 156 11.02 -9.97 -14.75
CA CYS A 156 11.66 -9.11 -13.74
C CYS A 156 12.17 -7.78 -14.30
N THR A 157 12.73 -7.77 -15.51
CA THR A 157 13.19 -6.53 -16.15
C THR A 157 12.01 -5.64 -16.52
N ARG A 158 10.95 -6.24 -17.11
CA ARG A 158 9.75 -5.50 -17.49
C ARG A 158 8.97 -4.97 -16.30
N VAL A 159 8.82 -5.73 -15.21
CA VAL A 159 8.12 -5.24 -14.03
C VAL A 159 8.87 -4.08 -13.38
N CYS A 160 10.20 -4.10 -13.39
CA CYS A 160 11.02 -3.02 -12.87
C CYS A 160 10.83 -1.73 -13.68
N ASP A 161 10.88 -1.82 -15.00
CA ASP A 161 10.64 -0.70 -15.90
C ASP A 161 9.16 -0.28 -15.91
N GLU A 162 8.23 -1.20 -16.16
CA GLU A 162 6.84 -0.84 -16.47
C GLU A 162 5.98 -0.52 -15.24
N TRP A 163 6.20 -1.19 -14.10
CA TRP A 163 5.47 -0.91 -12.87
C TRP A 163 6.15 0.17 -12.04
N MET A 164 7.48 0.06 -11.88
CA MET A 164 8.23 0.94 -10.97
C MET A 164 8.89 2.12 -11.69
N GLY A 165 9.18 2.00 -13.00
CA GLY A 165 9.90 3.02 -13.75
C GLY A 165 11.34 3.22 -13.28
N GLU A 166 11.98 2.16 -12.78
CA GLU A 166 13.31 2.25 -12.17
C GLU A 166 14.41 1.66 -13.05
N ASP A 167 14.05 0.70 -13.91
CA ASP A 167 14.97 0.03 -14.84
C ASP A 167 16.29 -0.44 -14.19
N ALA A 168 16.21 -0.84 -12.92
CA ALA A 168 17.37 -1.17 -12.10
C ALA A 168 17.90 -2.59 -12.34
N ILE A 169 17.09 -3.49 -12.93
CA ILE A 169 17.43 -4.87 -13.23
C ILE A 169 17.25 -5.15 -14.72
N GLU A 170 18.31 -5.62 -15.36
CA GLU A 170 18.38 -5.79 -16.81
C GLU A 170 18.91 -7.16 -17.23
N ALA A 171 18.85 -7.43 -18.54
CA ALA A 171 19.49 -8.58 -19.17
C ALA A 171 20.85 -8.18 -19.77
N GLY A 172 21.92 -8.52 -19.07
CA GLY A 172 23.28 -8.28 -19.53
C GLY A 172 23.83 -9.41 -20.42
N GLY A 173 24.79 -9.09 -21.29
CA GLY A 173 25.38 -10.04 -22.22
C GLY A 173 24.48 -10.36 -23.41
N ARG A 174 24.85 -11.44 -24.17
CA ARG A 174 24.07 -11.89 -25.31
C ARG A 174 24.20 -13.41 -25.55
N GLY A 175 23.21 -13.98 -26.24
CA GLY A 175 23.18 -15.41 -26.55
C GLY A 175 23.21 -16.27 -25.30
N ALA A 176 24.05 -17.31 -25.30
CA ALA A 176 24.19 -18.22 -24.16
C ALA A 176 24.79 -17.59 -22.89
N HIS A 177 25.38 -16.40 -23.01
CA HIS A 177 25.97 -15.65 -21.90
C HIS A 177 25.03 -14.55 -21.34
N THR A 178 23.76 -14.56 -21.75
CA THR A 178 22.78 -13.62 -21.21
C THR A 178 22.48 -13.96 -19.76
N VAL A 179 22.60 -12.99 -18.86
CA VAL A 179 22.27 -13.10 -17.44
C VAL A 179 21.40 -11.93 -17.00
N ILE A 180 20.53 -12.19 -16.05
CA ILE A 180 19.72 -11.14 -15.41
C ILE A 180 20.47 -10.59 -14.20
N GLY A 181 20.51 -9.28 -14.06
CA GLY A 181 21.21 -8.61 -12.97
C GLY A 181 21.26 -7.10 -13.14
N THR A 182 22.28 -6.49 -12.55
CA THR A 182 22.59 -5.07 -12.70
C THR A 182 24.05 -4.88 -13.10
N TYR A 183 24.32 -3.87 -13.89
CA TYR A 183 25.69 -3.49 -14.28
C TYR A 183 26.46 -2.79 -13.16
N LEU A 184 25.74 -2.18 -12.21
CA LEU A 184 26.32 -1.46 -11.08
C LEU A 184 26.79 -2.37 -9.93
N GLY A 185 26.62 -3.70 -10.08
CA GLY A 185 26.97 -4.68 -9.05
C GLY A 185 25.96 -4.75 -7.91
N TRP A 186 25.14 -3.75 -7.73
CA TRP A 186 24.13 -3.61 -6.68
C TRP A 186 22.90 -2.87 -7.20
N LEU A 187 21.67 -3.31 -6.79
CA LEU A 187 20.43 -2.67 -7.24
C LEU A 187 20.26 -1.30 -6.56
N ASP A 188 20.23 -0.25 -7.36
CA ASP A 188 19.82 1.09 -6.94
C ASP A 188 18.35 1.30 -7.35
N CYS A 189 17.44 0.99 -6.43
CA CYS A 189 15.99 1.00 -6.66
C CYS A 189 15.20 1.08 -5.34
N SER A 190 13.87 1.14 -5.41
CA SER A 190 12.96 1.14 -4.25
C SER A 190 12.91 -0.19 -3.48
N GLN A 191 13.66 -1.20 -3.88
CA GLN A 191 13.75 -2.52 -3.22
C GLN A 191 12.40 -3.23 -3.02
N CYS A 192 11.42 -2.98 -3.87
CA CYS A 192 10.04 -3.45 -3.73
C CYS A 192 9.87 -4.99 -3.76
N GLY A 193 10.83 -5.73 -4.34
CA GLY A 193 10.78 -7.18 -4.48
C GLY A 193 9.79 -7.69 -5.55
N ASN A 194 9.18 -6.82 -6.39
CA ASN A 194 8.28 -7.26 -7.43
C ASN A 194 8.98 -8.12 -8.50
N CYS A 195 10.29 -7.93 -8.69
CA CYS A 195 11.12 -8.80 -9.53
C CYS A 195 11.22 -10.23 -8.97
N ILE A 196 11.13 -10.41 -7.63
CA ILE A 196 11.05 -11.73 -6.98
C ILE A 196 9.67 -12.34 -7.23
N GLU A 197 8.61 -11.56 -7.05
CA GLU A 197 7.21 -12.02 -7.17
C GLU A 197 6.93 -12.58 -8.55
N VAL A 198 7.25 -11.83 -9.61
CA VAL A 198 6.99 -12.26 -10.99
C VAL A 198 7.98 -13.30 -11.54
N CYS A 199 9.02 -13.65 -10.77
CA CYS A 199 10.00 -14.64 -11.20
C CYS A 199 9.39 -16.05 -11.14
N PRO A 200 9.30 -16.77 -12.28
CA PRO A 200 8.67 -18.10 -12.31
C PRO A 200 9.54 -19.21 -11.71
N THR A 201 10.79 -18.91 -11.39
CA THR A 201 11.78 -19.90 -10.92
C THR A 201 12.54 -19.35 -9.70
N GLY A 202 13.40 -20.17 -9.13
CA GLY A 202 14.27 -19.79 -7.99
C GLY A 202 15.47 -18.91 -8.36
N THR A 203 15.37 -18.10 -9.41
CA THR A 203 16.44 -17.18 -9.82
C THR A 203 16.50 -15.97 -8.91
N LEU A 204 15.38 -15.26 -8.75
CA LEU A 204 15.27 -14.12 -7.85
C LEU A 204 14.47 -14.55 -6.62
N LEU A 205 15.09 -14.42 -5.47
CA LEU A 205 14.58 -14.92 -4.20
C LEU A 205 14.66 -13.83 -3.13
N ASP A 206 13.76 -13.91 -2.16
CA ASP A 206 13.77 -13.08 -0.98
C ASP A 206 15.01 -13.40 -0.12
N ALA A 207 15.95 -12.46 -0.06
CA ALA A 207 17.19 -12.61 0.67
C ALA A 207 16.96 -12.73 2.20
N THR A 208 15.86 -12.14 2.70
CA THR A 208 15.53 -12.14 4.14
C THR A 208 14.87 -13.43 4.61
N TYR A 209 14.35 -14.23 3.67
CA TYR A 209 13.61 -15.46 3.95
C TYR A 209 14.39 -16.74 3.57
N ARG A 210 15.58 -16.63 2.99
CA ARG A 210 16.36 -17.75 2.47
C ARG A 210 16.52 -18.89 3.48
N HIS A 211 16.18 -20.12 3.04
CA HIS A 211 16.36 -21.38 3.78
C HIS A 211 15.65 -21.47 5.16
N GLN A 212 14.57 -20.67 5.37
CA GLN A 212 13.86 -20.67 6.66
C GLN A 212 12.75 -21.72 6.69
N THR A 213 11.87 -21.74 5.69
CA THR A 213 10.73 -22.69 5.61
C THR A 213 10.44 -23.07 4.15
N ARG A 214 9.55 -24.05 3.97
CA ARG A 214 8.99 -24.41 2.67
C ARG A 214 7.58 -23.84 2.51
N PRO A 215 7.11 -23.54 1.27
CA PRO A 215 5.79 -22.95 1.05
C PRO A 215 4.65 -23.76 1.65
N TRP A 216 4.73 -25.10 1.61
CA TRP A 216 3.71 -26.02 2.18
C TRP A 216 3.73 -26.13 3.71
N GLU A 217 4.74 -25.58 4.38
CA GLU A 217 4.81 -25.51 5.84
C GLU A 217 4.12 -24.25 6.39
N LEU A 218 3.77 -23.30 5.51
CA LEU A 218 3.17 -22.03 5.90
C LEU A 218 1.66 -22.10 5.86
N ALA A 219 1.02 -21.67 6.95
CA ALA A 219 -0.38 -21.29 6.93
C ALA A 219 -0.51 -19.91 6.26
N GLN A 220 -1.30 -19.83 5.19
CA GLN A 220 -1.51 -18.60 4.44
C GLN A 220 -2.77 -17.88 4.90
N THR A 221 -2.64 -16.66 5.37
CA THR A 221 -3.77 -15.81 5.78
C THR A 221 -3.79 -14.55 4.93
N ILE A 222 -4.91 -14.31 4.25
CA ILE A 222 -5.12 -13.13 3.43
C ILE A 222 -5.50 -11.96 4.34
N SER A 223 -4.77 -10.86 4.26
CA SER A 223 -4.95 -9.68 5.08
C SER A 223 -4.65 -8.40 4.31
N THR A 224 -4.73 -7.27 4.99
CA THR A 224 -4.49 -5.93 4.44
C THR A 224 -3.24 -5.32 5.06
N CYS A 225 -2.42 -4.67 4.24
CA CYS A 225 -1.20 -3.98 4.65
C CYS A 225 -1.51 -2.79 5.57
N ASN A 226 -0.70 -2.60 6.60
CA ASN A 226 -0.88 -1.55 7.62
C ASN A 226 0.09 -0.36 7.49
N PHE A 227 0.84 -0.23 6.39
CA PHE A 227 1.88 0.80 6.29
C PHE A 227 1.40 2.13 5.71
N CYS A 228 0.69 2.12 4.59
CA CYS A 228 0.21 3.34 3.95
C CYS A 228 -1.25 3.25 3.49
N SER A 229 -1.80 4.35 3.04
CA SER A 229 -3.21 4.48 2.66
C SER A 229 -3.64 3.67 1.45
N ASP A 230 -2.74 3.16 0.63
CA ASP A 230 -3.09 2.27 -0.50
C ASP A 230 -3.84 1.00 -0.05
N GLY A 231 -3.55 0.48 1.16
CA GLY A 231 -4.24 -0.69 1.69
C GLY A 231 -4.04 -1.94 0.83
N CYS A 232 -2.83 -2.21 0.36
CA CYS A 232 -2.53 -3.39 -0.46
C CYS A 232 -2.96 -4.68 0.20
N GLN A 233 -3.60 -5.56 -0.54
CA GLN A 233 -3.92 -6.93 -0.11
C GLN A 233 -2.68 -7.79 -0.19
N MET A 234 -2.47 -8.62 0.82
CA MET A 234 -1.29 -9.49 0.95
C MET A 234 -1.62 -10.81 1.60
N SER A 235 -0.75 -11.79 1.42
CA SER A 235 -0.81 -13.09 2.07
C SER A 235 0.27 -13.19 3.13
N LEU A 236 -0.15 -13.44 4.36
CA LEU A 236 0.71 -13.62 5.54
C LEU A 236 1.01 -15.09 5.70
N GLY A 237 2.26 -15.48 5.48
CA GLY A 237 2.74 -16.86 5.67
C GLY A 237 3.26 -17.07 7.09
N SER A 238 2.55 -17.83 7.91
CA SER A 238 2.92 -18.10 9.30
C SER A 238 3.24 -19.57 9.56
N ARG A 239 4.13 -19.83 10.53
CA ARG A 239 4.49 -21.17 11.00
C ARG A 239 4.81 -21.12 12.49
N GLY A 240 4.21 -22.04 13.27
CA GLY A 240 4.52 -22.17 14.70
C GLY A 240 4.16 -20.95 15.55
N GLY A 241 3.24 -20.09 15.10
CA GLY A 241 2.87 -18.85 15.79
C GLY A 241 3.73 -17.63 15.41
N GLU A 242 4.62 -17.77 14.42
CA GLU A 242 5.46 -16.68 13.92
C GLU A 242 5.10 -16.33 12.47
N LEU A 243 5.14 -15.04 12.15
CA LEU A 243 5.00 -14.54 10.79
C LEU A 243 6.35 -14.63 10.08
N MET A 244 6.44 -15.54 9.11
CA MET A 244 7.70 -15.89 8.45
C MET A 244 7.94 -15.09 7.16
N ARG A 245 6.86 -14.80 6.42
CA ARG A 245 6.97 -14.19 5.08
C ARG A 245 5.67 -13.46 4.72
N VAL A 246 5.81 -12.39 3.95
CA VAL A 246 4.68 -11.69 3.32
C VAL A 246 4.87 -11.69 1.81
N VAL A 247 3.86 -12.14 1.08
CA VAL A 247 3.80 -12.10 -0.39
C VAL A 247 2.55 -11.37 -0.86
N ALA A 248 2.53 -10.93 -2.11
CA ALA A 248 1.34 -10.34 -2.70
C ALA A 248 0.25 -11.40 -2.93
N ARG A 249 -0.90 -10.96 -3.45
CA ARG A 249 -1.97 -11.86 -3.86
C ARG A 249 -1.58 -12.57 -5.17
N ASP A 250 -2.17 -13.73 -5.39
CA ASP A 250 -2.02 -14.45 -6.66
C ASP A 250 -2.46 -13.57 -7.84
N ARG A 251 -1.71 -13.66 -8.95
CA ARG A 251 -1.96 -12.89 -10.19
C ARG A 251 -3.34 -13.12 -10.81
N TYR A 252 -3.97 -14.24 -10.51
CA TYR A 252 -5.30 -14.58 -11.01
C TYR A 252 -6.42 -14.03 -10.11
N VAL A 253 -6.09 -13.47 -8.95
CA VAL A 253 -7.03 -12.79 -8.07
C VAL A 253 -7.02 -11.31 -8.41
N ASN A 254 -8.15 -10.81 -8.93
CA ASN A 254 -8.35 -9.40 -9.25
C ASN A 254 -8.56 -8.56 -7.98
N GLY A 255 -7.53 -8.45 -7.13
CA GLY A 255 -7.49 -7.51 -6.02
C GLY A 255 -7.04 -6.12 -6.47
N ILE A 256 -7.01 -5.17 -5.54
CA ILE A 256 -6.63 -3.78 -5.84
C ILE A 256 -5.17 -3.64 -6.33
N ASN A 257 -4.29 -4.51 -5.88
CA ASN A 257 -2.85 -4.49 -6.18
C ASN A 257 -2.35 -5.69 -7.01
N GLY A 258 -3.13 -6.76 -7.14
CA GLY A 258 -2.65 -8.01 -7.78
C GLY A 258 -1.39 -8.53 -7.09
N GLU A 259 -0.35 -8.83 -7.85
CA GLU A 259 0.96 -9.28 -7.33
C GLU A 259 1.90 -8.13 -6.88
N PHE A 260 1.43 -6.89 -6.86
CA PHE A 260 2.25 -5.74 -6.44
C PHE A 260 2.31 -5.62 -4.92
N LEU A 261 3.52 -5.43 -4.37
CA LEU A 261 3.78 -4.87 -3.04
C LEU A 261 5.01 -3.95 -3.10
N CYS A 262 5.05 -2.95 -2.23
CA CYS A 262 6.25 -2.14 -2.01
C CYS A 262 7.19 -2.80 -0.99
N VAL A 263 8.36 -2.21 -0.78
CA VAL A 263 9.37 -2.69 0.18
C VAL A 263 8.80 -2.81 1.60
N LYS A 264 8.03 -1.83 2.08
CA LYS A 264 7.43 -1.86 3.43
C LYS A 264 6.42 -3.00 3.56
N GLY A 265 5.51 -3.15 2.57
CA GLY A 265 4.51 -4.19 2.59
C GLY A 265 5.10 -5.59 2.56
N ARG A 266 6.14 -5.82 1.74
CA ARG A 266 6.77 -7.14 1.58
C ARG A 266 7.73 -7.50 2.70
N PHE A 267 8.60 -6.58 3.11
CA PHE A 267 9.72 -6.87 4.00
C PHE A 267 9.62 -6.20 5.37
N GLY A 268 8.60 -5.37 5.60
CA GLY A 268 8.44 -4.64 6.85
C GLY A 268 7.91 -5.46 8.03
N HIS A 269 7.51 -6.71 7.83
CA HIS A 269 6.83 -7.56 8.82
C HIS A 269 7.67 -8.03 10.05
N PRO A 270 9.01 -8.03 10.07
CA PRO A 270 9.78 -8.55 11.21
C PRO A 270 9.46 -7.91 12.56
N PHE A 271 8.89 -6.70 12.59
CA PHE A 271 8.47 -6.05 13.83
C PHE A 271 7.40 -6.88 14.60
N VAL A 272 6.62 -7.69 13.90
CA VAL A 272 5.52 -8.47 14.50
C VAL A 272 6.01 -9.43 15.58
N ASN A 273 7.08 -10.17 15.29
CA ASN A 273 7.68 -11.13 16.23
C ASN A 273 8.97 -10.64 16.90
N HIS A 274 9.23 -9.33 16.86
CA HIS A 274 10.49 -8.77 17.37
C HIS A 274 10.60 -8.91 18.89
N GLU A 275 11.80 -9.23 19.40
CA GLU A 275 12.06 -9.45 20.82
C GLU A 275 11.81 -8.23 21.72
N ALA A 276 11.91 -7.02 21.18
CA ALA A 276 11.67 -5.76 21.90
C ALA A 276 10.17 -5.43 22.08
N ARG A 277 9.24 -6.33 21.70
CA ARG A 277 7.80 -6.16 21.94
C ARG A 277 7.52 -6.00 23.45
N ILE A 278 6.64 -5.07 23.80
CA ILE A 278 6.14 -4.93 25.18
C ILE A 278 5.42 -6.23 25.56
N ARG A 279 5.85 -6.85 26.66
CA ARG A 279 5.42 -8.22 27.03
C ARG A 279 4.22 -8.27 27.95
N THR A 280 4.15 -7.32 28.88
CA THR A 280 3.15 -7.27 29.94
C THR A 280 2.73 -5.84 30.19
N PRO A 281 1.54 -5.57 30.77
CA PRO A 281 1.21 -4.27 31.27
C PRO A 281 2.24 -3.80 32.31
N MET A 282 2.49 -2.51 32.38
CA MET A 282 3.44 -1.92 33.34
C MET A 282 2.85 -0.67 33.97
N ILE A 283 3.12 -0.46 35.26
CA ILE A 283 2.70 0.72 36.03
C ILE A 283 3.90 1.42 36.61
N ARG A 284 3.85 2.74 36.66
CA ARG A 284 4.76 3.63 37.38
C ARG A 284 4.04 4.20 38.58
N TYR A 285 4.29 3.65 39.75
CA TYR A 285 3.60 4.10 41.00
C TYR A 285 4.05 5.46 41.52
N LYS A 286 5.16 5.97 41.05
CA LYS A 286 5.70 7.28 41.45
C LYS A 286 6.27 7.99 40.21
N LYS A 287 5.88 9.25 40.00
CA LYS A 287 6.39 10.09 38.90
C LYS A 287 7.92 10.06 38.86
N GLY A 288 8.50 9.80 37.69
CA GLY A 288 9.94 9.63 37.50
C GLY A 288 10.53 8.29 38.02
N GLY A 289 9.69 7.42 38.61
CA GLY A 289 10.09 6.06 38.99
C GLY A 289 10.24 5.12 37.78
N LYS A 290 10.55 3.83 38.03
CA LYS A 290 10.60 2.80 37.00
C LYS A 290 9.20 2.27 36.69
N LEU A 291 8.94 1.89 35.45
CA LEU A 291 7.82 1.06 35.05
C LEU A 291 8.02 -0.36 35.61
N ILE A 292 7.01 -0.91 36.26
CA ILE A 292 7.03 -2.22 36.90
C ILE A 292 5.98 -3.10 36.25
N PRO A 293 6.31 -4.32 35.78
CA PRO A 293 5.35 -5.28 35.25
C PRO A 293 4.22 -5.57 36.23
N THR A 294 2.98 -5.64 35.72
CA THR A 294 1.78 -5.90 36.51
C THR A 294 0.79 -6.79 35.75
N THR A 295 -0.35 -7.10 36.37
CA THR A 295 -1.45 -7.81 35.71
C THR A 295 -2.35 -6.86 34.92
N TRP A 296 -3.11 -7.43 33.98
CA TRP A 296 -4.11 -6.63 33.23
C TRP A 296 -5.17 -6.03 34.16
N ASP A 297 -5.68 -6.79 35.11
CA ASP A 297 -6.74 -6.33 36.02
C ASP A 297 -6.26 -5.16 36.89
N GLU A 298 -5.03 -5.21 37.37
CA GLU A 298 -4.44 -4.13 38.14
C GLU A 298 -4.20 -2.89 37.28
N ALA A 299 -3.67 -3.07 36.08
CA ALA A 299 -3.42 -1.94 35.16
C ALA A 299 -4.72 -1.24 34.76
N ILE A 300 -5.73 -1.98 34.35
CA ILE A 300 -7.04 -1.44 33.95
C ILE A 300 -7.71 -0.70 35.11
N ARG A 301 -7.72 -1.29 36.31
CA ARG A 301 -8.29 -0.66 37.50
C ARG A 301 -7.54 0.64 37.83
N HIS A 302 -6.22 0.60 37.82
CA HIS A 302 -5.41 1.80 38.13
C HIS A 302 -5.66 2.94 37.12
N VAL A 303 -5.76 2.61 35.80
CA VAL A 303 -6.12 3.59 34.77
C VAL A 303 -7.51 4.18 35.03
N ALA A 304 -8.50 3.31 35.30
CA ALA A 304 -9.89 3.75 35.58
C ALA A 304 -9.97 4.71 36.78
N GLU A 305 -9.39 4.31 37.91
CA GLU A 305 -9.38 5.12 39.15
C GLU A 305 -8.71 6.50 38.94
N ARG A 306 -7.57 6.52 38.20
CA ARG A 306 -6.85 7.79 37.96
C ARG A 306 -7.58 8.72 37.01
N LEU A 307 -8.15 8.19 35.92
CA LEU A 307 -8.93 8.98 34.96
C LEU A 307 -10.19 9.55 35.63
N ASP A 308 -10.91 8.75 36.43
CA ASP A 308 -12.10 9.21 37.17
C ASP A 308 -11.73 10.29 38.18
N THR A 309 -10.65 10.12 38.94
CA THR A 309 -10.16 11.13 39.89
C THR A 309 -9.88 12.47 39.20
N ILE A 310 -9.13 12.44 38.07
CA ILE A 310 -8.77 13.66 37.33
C ILE A 310 -10.03 14.33 36.73
N ALA A 311 -10.95 13.52 36.18
CA ALA A 311 -12.21 14.03 35.65
C ALA A 311 -13.06 14.74 36.73
N ASN A 312 -13.08 14.20 37.96
CA ASN A 312 -13.82 14.77 39.09
C ASN A 312 -13.14 16.03 39.66
N GLU A 313 -11.81 16.07 39.68
CA GLU A 313 -11.05 17.21 40.23
C GLU A 313 -10.92 18.40 39.27
N HIS A 314 -10.71 18.12 37.97
CA HIS A 314 -10.36 19.13 36.97
C HIS A 314 -11.37 19.24 35.81
N GLY A 315 -12.42 18.42 35.83
CA GLY A 315 -13.42 18.37 34.77
C GLY A 315 -13.02 17.41 33.63
N ARG A 316 -14.01 16.95 32.87
CA ARG A 316 -13.84 15.92 31.83
C ARG A 316 -12.95 16.38 30.69
N ASN A 317 -13.00 17.64 30.31
CA ASN A 317 -12.16 18.23 29.25
C ASN A 317 -10.68 18.41 29.67
N SER A 318 -10.30 18.05 30.90
CA SER A 318 -8.88 17.94 31.28
C SER A 318 -8.21 16.64 30.82
N ILE A 319 -8.97 15.75 30.19
CA ILE A 319 -8.47 14.48 29.66
C ILE A 319 -8.42 14.54 28.13
N GLY A 320 -7.22 14.37 27.57
CA GLY A 320 -7.00 14.23 26.14
C GLY A 320 -6.93 12.76 25.72
N ILE A 321 -7.58 12.40 24.60
CA ILE A 321 -7.56 11.05 24.06
C ILE A 321 -7.01 11.07 22.61
N VAL A 322 -5.92 10.36 22.38
CA VAL A 322 -5.24 10.34 21.09
C VAL A 322 -5.15 8.91 20.57
N GLY A 323 -5.74 8.67 19.40
CA GLY A 323 -5.63 7.42 18.65
C GLY A 323 -4.65 7.51 17.50
N SER A 324 -4.52 6.42 16.76
CA SER A 324 -3.68 6.35 15.55
C SER A 324 -4.50 5.88 14.35
N PRO A 325 -4.32 6.49 13.17
CA PRO A 325 -4.88 5.99 11.93
C PRO A 325 -4.32 4.62 11.48
N ARG A 326 -3.43 4.01 12.26
CA ARG A 326 -2.97 2.62 12.07
C ARG A 326 -3.85 1.60 12.79
N MET A 327 -4.72 2.03 13.68
CA MET A 327 -5.69 1.19 14.37
C MET A 327 -6.80 0.75 13.42
N THR A 328 -7.46 -0.37 13.73
CA THR A 328 -8.62 -0.84 12.96
C THR A 328 -9.83 0.10 13.15
N ASN A 329 -10.79 0.05 12.22
CA ASN A 329 -12.05 0.80 12.37
C ASN A 329 -12.75 0.48 13.70
N GLU A 330 -12.73 -0.80 14.09
CA GLU A 330 -13.30 -1.28 15.35
C GLU A 330 -12.64 -0.62 16.54
N ALA A 331 -11.32 -0.52 16.53
CA ALA A 331 -10.57 0.07 17.63
C ALA A 331 -10.80 1.59 17.72
N LEU A 332 -10.79 2.29 16.58
CA LEU A 332 -11.06 3.72 16.51
C LEU A 332 -12.51 4.05 16.94
N TYR A 333 -13.48 3.22 16.52
CA TYR A 333 -14.88 3.39 16.91
C TYR A 333 -15.08 3.22 18.43
N VAL A 334 -14.49 2.19 19.02
CA VAL A 334 -14.56 1.95 20.47
C VAL A 334 -13.85 3.07 21.24
N LEU A 335 -12.71 3.55 20.74
CA LEU A 335 -11.97 4.67 21.34
C LEU A 335 -12.76 5.98 21.26
N HIS A 336 -13.44 6.26 20.16
CA HIS A 336 -14.33 7.42 20.02
C HIS A 336 -15.50 7.36 21.01
N ARG A 337 -16.16 6.21 21.13
CA ARG A 337 -17.24 6.01 22.12
C ARG A 337 -16.73 6.15 23.57
N PHE A 338 -15.54 5.62 23.83
CA PHE A 338 -14.90 5.79 25.14
C PHE A 338 -14.66 7.26 25.45
N ALA A 339 -14.15 8.05 24.50
CA ALA A 339 -13.92 9.46 24.67
C ALA A 339 -15.21 10.25 24.92
N THR A 340 -16.22 10.02 24.08
CA THR A 340 -17.43 10.86 24.04
C THR A 340 -18.52 10.41 25.00
N GLU A 341 -18.79 9.11 25.09
CA GLU A 341 -19.91 8.57 25.89
C GLU A 341 -19.52 8.34 27.36
N LEU A 342 -18.26 7.92 27.61
CA LEU A 342 -17.83 7.55 28.97
C LEU A 342 -17.01 8.64 29.62
N VAL A 343 -15.85 9.02 29.06
CA VAL A 343 -15.05 10.13 29.61
C VAL A 343 -15.80 11.45 29.45
N GLY A 344 -16.51 11.65 28.36
CA GLY A 344 -17.28 12.83 28.05
C GLY A 344 -16.40 14.05 27.78
N THR A 345 -15.25 13.84 27.16
CA THR A 345 -14.31 14.90 26.73
C THR A 345 -14.53 15.28 25.29
N ASP A 346 -14.35 16.56 24.98
CA ASP A 346 -14.28 17.06 23.61
C ASP A 346 -12.85 17.00 23.03
N ASN A 347 -11.85 16.69 23.89
CA ASN A 347 -10.44 16.68 23.55
C ASN A 347 -9.98 15.29 23.13
N TYR A 348 -10.39 14.87 21.94
CA TYR A 348 -9.98 13.62 21.33
C TYR A 348 -9.57 13.82 19.86
N THR A 349 -8.64 12.99 19.35
CA THR A 349 -8.17 13.09 17.99
C THR A 349 -7.43 11.81 17.58
N ALA A 350 -7.09 11.69 16.29
CA ALA A 350 -6.11 10.75 15.79
C ALA A 350 -4.88 11.50 15.26
N THR A 351 -3.70 10.90 15.41
CA THR A 351 -2.46 11.48 14.89
C THR A 351 -2.39 11.28 13.39
N ASP A 352 -2.87 12.27 12.64
CA ASP A 352 -2.62 12.38 11.21
C ASP A 352 -2.33 13.86 10.90
N ALA A 353 -1.24 14.12 10.19
CA ALA A 353 -0.93 15.46 9.71
C ALA A 353 -1.96 15.95 8.68
N PHE A 354 -2.66 15.00 8.05
CA PHE A 354 -3.64 15.23 7.01
C PHE A 354 -5.06 15.04 7.57
N THR A 355 -5.69 16.12 8.01
CA THR A 355 -7.08 16.07 8.43
C THR A 355 -8.02 16.06 7.23
N LEU A 356 -8.79 15.00 7.08
CA LEU A 356 -9.72 14.80 5.94
C LEU A 356 -11.09 15.46 6.13
N LYS A 357 -11.39 15.98 7.32
CA LYS A 357 -12.72 16.51 7.65
C LYS A 357 -13.21 17.60 6.69
N PRO A 358 -12.44 18.68 6.39
CA PRO A 358 -12.91 19.71 5.48
C PRO A 358 -13.18 19.20 4.04
N PHE A 359 -12.40 18.21 3.60
CA PHE A 359 -12.60 17.57 2.30
C PHE A 359 -13.91 16.78 2.25
N PHE A 360 -14.18 15.92 3.25
CA PHE A 360 -15.40 15.10 3.27
C PHE A 360 -16.67 15.88 3.54
N GLU A 361 -16.61 16.94 4.36
CA GLU A 361 -17.75 17.86 4.59
C GLU A 361 -18.15 18.61 3.29
N ASN A 362 -17.23 18.74 2.35
CA ASN A 362 -17.43 19.43 1.08
C ASN A 362 -17.28 18.49 -0.14
N LEU A 363 -17.56 17.20 0.00
CA LEU A 363 -17.39 16.22 -1.07
C LEU A 363 -18.42 16.42 -2.19
N GLY A 364 -18.01 16.96 -3.33
CA GLY A 364 -18.84 17.24 -4.52
C GLY A 364 -18.69 16.24 -5.66
N ALA A 365 -17.86 15.19 -5.49
CA ALA A 365 -17.71 14.10 -6.45
C ALA A 365 -17.32 12.79 -5.74
N PRO A 366 -17.58 11.62 -6.36
CA PRO A 366 -17.20 10.33 -5.78
C PRO A 366 -15.68 10.17 -5.63
N LEU A 367 -15.28 9.32 -4.67
CA LEU A 367 -13.88 8.89 -4.55
C LEU A 367 -13.49 8.01 -5.74
N ALA A 368 -12.27 8.23 -6.24
CA ALA A 368 -11.65 7.37 -7.25
C ALA A 368 -11.03 6.14 -6.58
N THR A 369 -11.22 4.98 -7.18
CA THR A 369 -10.50 3.76 -6.84
C THR A 369 -9.18 3.65 -7.61
N HIS A 370 -8.28 2.77 -7.19
CA HIS A 370 -7.06 2.43 -7.94
C HIS A 370 -7.39 1.96 -9.38
N ARG A 371 -8.56 1.34 -9.58
CA ARG A 371 -9.04 0.98 -10.91
C ARG A 371 -9.41 2.22 -11.73
N ASP A 372 -10.09 3.20 -11.14
CA ASP A 372 -10.44 4.45 -11.82
C ASP A 372 -9.18 5.21 -12.22
N ILE A 373 -8.17 5.27 -11.34
CA ILE A 373 -6.85 5.86 -11.65
C ILE A 373 -6.22 5.18 -12.86
N ARG A 374 -6.22 3.85 -12.89
CA ARG A 374 -5.65 3.02 -13.96
C ARG A 374 -6.24 3.33 -15.34
N TYR A 375 -7.52 3.65 -15.40
CA TYR A 375 -8.25 3.88 -16.65
C TYR A 375 -8.62 5.34 -16.90
N ALA A 376 -8.17 6.26 -16.04
CA ALA A 376 -8.36 7.69 -16.21
C ALA A 376 -7.80 8.19 -17.56
N LYS A 377 -8.41 9.25 -18.09
CA LYS A 377 -7.91 9.95 -19.28
C LYS A 377 -7.07 11.15 -18.94
N THR A 378 -7.32 11.75 -17.79
CA THR A 378 -6.47 12.82 -17.24
C THR A 378 -6.34 12.60 -15.73
N ILE A 379 -5.13 12.84 -15.22
CA ILE A 379 -4.80 12.80 -13.80
C ILE A 379 -4.19 14.15 -13.44
N LEU A 380 -4.73 14.81 -12.43
CA LEU A 380 -4.17 16.02 -11.83
C LEU A 380 -3.67 15.68 -10.43
N LEU A 381 -2.39 15.91 -10.18
CA LEU A 381 -1.75 15.70 -8.88
C LEU A 381 -1.22 17.03 -8.33
N ILE A 382 -1.68 17.43 -7.15
CA ILE A 382 -1.25 18.63 -6.43
C ILE A 382 -0.58 18.23 -5.13
N GLY A 383 0.71 18.55 -4.98
CA GLY A 383 1.52 18.03 -3.87
C GLY A 383 1.65 16.52 -3.89
N GLY A 384 2.09 15.96 -2.78
CA GLY A 384 2.26 14.52 -2.60
C GLY A 384 3.36 13.89 -3.46
N GLU A 385 3.82 12.72 -3.04
CA GLU A 385 4.80 11.91 -3.75
C GLU A 385 4.37 10.44 -3.76
N PRO A 386 3.36 10.07 -4.61
CA PRO A 386 2.76 8.74 -4.56
C PRO A 386 3.75 7.59 -4.71
N GLU A 387 4.82 7.74 -5.49
CA GLU A 387 5.80 6.68 -5.71
C GLU A 387 6.58 6.30 -4.44
N GLU A 388 6.68 7.22 -3.48
CA GLU A 388 7.38 7.01 -2.20
C GLU A 388 6.41 6.75 -1.03
N LEU A 389 5.28 7.47 -1.00
CA LEU A 389 4.35 7.45 0.11
C LEU A 389 3.18 6.47 -0.11
N GLN A 390 2.66 6.38 -1.35
CA GLN A 390 1.57 5.49 -1.79
C GLN A 390 1.97 4.74 -3.07
N PRO A 391 2.90 3.75 -3.00
CA PRO A 391 3.51 3.17 -4.20
C PRO A 391 2.56 2.45 -5.15
N LEU A 392 1.43 1.92 -4.68
CA LEU A 392 0.42 1.33 -5.55
C LEU A 392 -0.27 2.43 -6.39
N THR A 393 -0.62 3.55 -5.77
CA THR A 393 -1.16 4.72 -6.48
C THR A 393 -0.15 5.21 -7.54
N GLY A 394 1.14 5.35 -7.18
CA GLY A 394 2.21 5.67 -8.13
C GLY A 394 2.29 4.71 -9.32
N LYS A 395 2.21 3.39 -9.06
CA LYS A 395 2.13 2.36 -10.11
C LYS A 395 0.91 2.58 -11.02
N GLN A 396 -0.27 2.84 -10.46
CA GLN A 396 -1.49 3.00 -11.25
C GLN A 396 -1.44 4.25 -12.14
N ILE A 397 -0.90 5.36 -11.63
CA ILE A 397 -0.66 6.58 -12.43
C ILE A 397 0.27 6.26 -13.61
N ARG A 398 1.41 5.63 -13.35
CA ARG A 398 2.38 5.24 -14.39
C ARG A 398 1.74 4.37 -15.46
N GLN A 399 0.96 3.40 -15.05
CA GLN A 399 0.27 2.50 -15.97
C GLN A 399 -0.85 3.20 -16.76
N ALA A 400 -1.58 4.16 -16.16
CA ALA A 400 -2.58 4.97 -16.86
C ALA A 400 -1.94 5.79 -17.99
N VAL A 401 -0.79 6.41 -17.72
CA VAL A 401 -0.06 7.19 -18.71
C VAL A 401 0.54 6.29 -19.80
N ARG A 402 1.30 5.27 -19.40
CA ARG A 402 2.08 4.42 -20.33
C ARG A 402 1.19 3.55 -21.22
N ASN A 403 0.17 2.91 -20.65
CA ASN A 403 -0.66 1.95 -21.37
C ASN A 403 -2.03 2.53 -21.75
N GLY A 404 -2.55 3.49 -20.98
CA GLY A 404 -3.85 4.14 -21.19
C GLY A 404 -3.79 5.43 -22.00
N GLY A 405 -2.59 6.01 -22.17
CA GLY A 405 -2.39 7.30 -22.83
C GLY A 405 -2.96 8.49 -22.05
N ALA A 406 -3.13 8.34 -20.72
CA ALA A 406 -3.62 9.40 -19.85
C ALA A 406 -2.71 10.63 -19.88
N LYS A 407 -3.30 11.81 -19.75
CA LYS A 407 -2.55 13.06 -19.57
C LYS A 407 -2.33 13.30 -18.08
N LEU A 408 -1.07 13.33 -17.67
CA LEU A 408 -0.67 13.60 -16.29
C LEU A 408 -0.29 15.06 -16.14
N ILE A 409 -0.93 15.75 -15.21
CA ILE A 409 -0.62 17.13 -14.81
C ILE A 409 -0.12 17.07 -13.38
N ILE A 410 1.02 17.66 -13.09
CA ILE A 410 1.61 17.70 -11.75
C ILE A 410 1.89 19.15 -11.36
N ALA A 411 1.41 19.54 -10.18
CA ALA A 411 1.81 20.76 -9.50
C ALA A 411 2.53 20.35 -8.19
N ASN A 412 3.84 20.53 -8.12
CA ASN A 412 4.63 20.07 -6.99
C ASN A 412 5.88 20.94 -6.80
N PRO A 413 6.29 21.23 -5.56
CA PRO A 413 7.55 21.95 -5.29
C PRO A 413 8.80 21.13 -5.60
N VAL A 414 8.65 19.81 -5.68
CA VAL A 414 9.75 18.88 -5.93
C VAL A 414 9.55 18.19 -7.28
N ARG A 415 10.64 18.04 -8.04
CA ARG A 415 10.61 17.27 -9.28
C ARG A 415 10.58 15.77 -8.98
N ILE A 416 9.38 15.23 -8.63
CA ILE A 416 9.17 13.81 -8.43
C ILE A 416 9.38 13.01 -9.73
N ARG A 417 9.63 11.68 -9.63
CA ARG A 417 9.93 10.83 -10.81
C ARG A 417 8.80 10.80 -11.85
N LEU A 418 7.54 10.87 -11.42
CA LEU A 418 6.39 10.94 -12.34
C LEU A 418 6.41 12.14 -13.29
N VAL A 419 7.17 13.19 -12.98
CA VAL A 419 7.31 14.38 -13.84
C VAL A 419 7.88 14.02 -15.22
N GLU A 420 8.68 12.98 -15.34
CA GLU A 420 9.21 12.50 -16.63
C GLU A 420 8.11 12.04 -17.61
N GLN A 421 6.96 11.68 -17.09
CA GLN A 421 5.80 11.22 -17.88
C GLN A 421 4.68 12.28 -17.92
N ALA A 422 4.86 13.43 -17.29
CA ALA A 422 3.84 14.45 -17.19
C ALA A 422 3.64 15.21 -18.51
N ALA A 423 2.38 15.43 -18.89
CA ALA A 423 2.00 16.31 -20.00
C ALA A 423 2.20 17.79 -19.65
N ALA A 424 2.08 18.14 -18.35
CA ALA A 424 2.40 19.45 -17.81
C ALA A 424 2.96 19.29 -16.38
N PHE A 425 4.01 20.05 -16.09
CA PHE A 425 4.60 20.16 -14.75
C PHE A 425 4.65 21.62 -14.33
N LEU A 426 3.86 21.97 -13.33
CA LEU A 426 3.87 23.26 -12.66
C LEU A 426 4.85 23.15 -11.49
N HIS A 427 6.06 23.63 -11.69
CA HIS A 427 7.10 23.63 -10.67
C HIS A 427 6.86 24.79 -9.71
N ILE A 428 6.11 24.55 -8.65
CA ILE A 428 5.71 25.58 -7.68
C ILE A 428 6.76 25.78 -6.58
N ARG A 429 6.66 26.85 -5.80
CA ARG A 429 7.43 27.04 -4.58
C ARG A 429 6.87 26.15 -3.45
N PRO A 430 7.69 25.68 -2.52
CA PRO A 430 7.21 24.97 -1.32
C PRO A 430 6.18 25.79 -0.53
N GLY A 431 5.12 25.13 -0.07
CA GLY A 431 4.05 25.75 0.71
C GLY A 431 3.11 26.65 -0.11
N THR A 432 3.11 26.52 -1.44
CA THR A 432 2.21 27.29 -2.33
C THR A 432 1.18 26.41 -3.06
N GLU A 433 0.97 25.21 -2.60
CA GLU A 433 0.02 24.24 -3.16
C GLU A 433 -1.41 24.80 -3.15
N ASP A 434 -1.76 25.57 -2.13
CA ASP A 434 -3.05 26.27 -2.00
C ASP A 434 -3.32 27.25 -3.14
N ALA A 435 -2.27 27.85 -3.69
CA ALA A 435 -2.42 28.76 -4.84
C ALA A 435 -2.94 28.03 -6.09
N ILE A 436 -2.56 26.76 -6.28
CA ILE A 436 -3.06 25.94 -7.39
C ILE A 436 -4.52 25.56 -7.16
N ALA A 437 -4.90 25.17 -5.94
CA ALA A 437 -6.30 24.91 -5.58
C ALA A 437 -7.17 26.16 -5.83
N LEU A 438 -6.69 27.35 -5.43
CA LEU A 438 -7.34 28.63 -5.68
C LEU A 438 -7.53 28.91 -7.17
N ALA A 439 -6.47 28.73 -7.99
CA ALA A 439 -6.54 28.94 -9.43
C ALA A 439 -7.56 28.01 -10.10
N LEU A 440 -7.64 26.75 -9.68
CA LEU A 440 -8.62 25.77 -10.21
C LEU A 440 -10.07 26.19 -9.91
N ALA A 441 -10.34 26.69 -8.69
CA ALA A 441 -11.66 27.07 -8.26
C ALA A 441 -12.07 28.47 -8.76
N ASN A 442 -11.11 29.39 -8.92
CA ASN A 442 -11.39 30.79 -9.25
C ASN A 442 -10.38 31.34 -10.27
N PRO A 443 -10.67 31.25 -11.58
CA PRO A 443 -9.79 31.76 -12.64
C PRO A 443 -9.43 33.25 -12.53
N ALA A 444 -10.24 34.07 -11.86
CA ALA A 444 -9.92 35.48 -11.62
C ALA A 444 -8.71 35.66 -10.68
N SER A 445 -8.30 34.62 -10.00
CA SER A 445 -7.13 34.61 -9.10
C SER A 445 -5.82 34.17 -9.76
N ASP A 446 -5.82 33.86 -11.06
CA ASP A 446 -4.67 33.27 -11.75
C ASP A 446 -3.39 34.08 -11.66
N ALA A 447 -3.47 35.41 -11.85
CA ALA A 447 -2.32 36.28 -11.75
C ALA A 447 -1.70 36.26 -10.33
N LEU A 448 -2.55 36.20 -9.29
CA LEU A 448 -2.11 36.09 -7.90
C LEU A 448 -1.48 34.72 -7.65
N ALA A 449 -2.19 33.65 -8.02
CA ALA A 449 -1.76 32.26 -7.82
C ALA A 449 -0.42 32.00 -8.53
N ALA A 450 -0.30 32.38 -9.78
CA ALA A 450 0.94 32.22 -10.56
C ALA A 450 2.12 32.97 -9.92
N LYS A 451 1.92 34.24 -9.53
CA LYS A 451 2.94 35.03 -8.86
C LYS A 451 3.43 34.38 -7.57
N LYS A 452 2.51 33.93 -6.69
CA LYS A 452 2.85 33.33 -5.40
C LYS A 452 3.46 31.93 -5.55
N ALA A 453 2.95 31.12 -6.46
CA ALA A 453 3.53 29.82 -6.79
C ALA A 453 4.86 29.91 -7.57
N GLY A 454 5.20 31.09 -8.07
CA GLY A 454 6.44 31.30 -8.85
C GLY A 454 6.43 30.65 -10.23
N ILE A 455 5.26 30.58 -10.86
CA ILE A 455 5.05 30.06 -12.21
C ILE A 455 4.51 31.15 -13.13
N GLU A 456 4.50 30.90 -14.43
CA GLU A 456 3.87 31.80 -15.40
C GLU A 456 2.38 31.48 -15.53
N THR A 457 1.55 32.49 -15.81
CA THR A 457 0.11 32.28 -16.05
C THR A 457 -0.15 31.36 -17.24
N SER A 458 0.72 31.35 -18.24
CA SER A 458 0.68 30.44 -19.39
C SER A 458 0.76 28.94 -18.99
N GLU A 459 1.38 28.63 -17.85
CA GLU A 459 1.42 27.24 -17.34
C GLU A 459 0.05 26.83 -16.77
N LEU A 460 -0.65 27.77 -16.11
CA LEU A 460 -2.05 27.56 -15.69
C LEU A 460 -2.98 27.42 -16.90
N ASP A 461 -2.80 28.24 -17.95
CA ASP A 461 -3.57 28.14 -19.19
C ASP A 461 -3.36 26.77 -19.86
N LYS A 462 -2.12 26.28 -19.92
CA LYS A 462 -1.81 24.95 -20.45
C LYS A 462 -2.49 23.85 -19.63
N MET A 463 -2.47 23.93 -18.30
CA MET A 463 -3.16 23.00 -17.40
C MET A 463 -4.65 22.98 -17.73
N ARG A 464 -5.32 24.14 -17.82
CA ARG A 464 -6.74 24.25 -18.14
C ARG A 464 -7.08 23.71 -19.52
N GLN A 465 -6.21 23.97 -20.52
CA GLN A 465 -6.43 23.43 -21.87
C GLN A 465 -6.44 21.89 -21.85
N ILE A 466 -5.47 21.26 -21.16
CA ILE A 466 -5.45 19.79 -21.03
C ILE A 466 -6.72 19.29 -20.33
N ILE A 467 -7.18 19.98 -19.27
CA ILE A 467 -8.41 19.64 -18.56
C ILE A 467 -9.62 19.80 -19.48
N ALA A 468 -9.70 20.90 -20.23
CA ALA A 468 -10.80 21.18 -21.14
C ALA A 468 -10.91 20.15 -22.28
N ASP A 469 -9.78 19.70 -22.80
CA ASP A 469 -9.69 18.69 -23.87
C ASP A 469 -9.99 17.27 -23.41
N THR A 470 -10.13 17.05 -22.09
CA THR A 470 -10.37 15.72 -21.52
C THR A 470 -11.77 15.20 -21.87
N GLN A 471 -11.83 14.02 -22.48
CA GLN A 471 -13.07 13.25 -22.70
C GLN A 471 -12.97 11.91 -21.97
N GLY A 472 -13.83 11.71 -20.99
CA GLY A 472 -13.84 10.54 -20.10
C GLY A 472 -13.46 10.88 -18.67
N ASP A 473 -13.02 9.90 -17.91
CA ASP A 473 -12.76 10.06 -16.48
C ASP A 473 -11.50 10.88 -16.22
N MET A 474 -11.62 11.84 -15.32
CA MET A 474 -10.52 12.63 -14.76
C MET A 474 -10.41 12.32 -13.28
N VAL A 475 -9.19 12.06 -12.79
CA VAL A 475 -8.91 11.89 -11.36
C VAL A 475 -8.11 13.08 -10.85
N VAL A 476 -8.58 13.69 -9.77
CA VAL A 476 -7.91 14.77 -9.05
C VAL A 476 -7.35 14.21 -7.75
N MET A 477 -6.04 14.34 -7.57
CA MET A 477 -5.30 13.86 -6.41
C MET A 477 -4.64 15.01 -5.69
N PHE A 478 -4.52 14.89 -4.37
CA PHE A 478 -3.82 15.90 -3.57
C PHE A 478 -3.19 15.28 -2.32
N GLY A 479 -2.04 15.83 -1.93
CA GLY A 479 -1.32 15.45 -0.71
C GLY A 479 -1.76 16.21 0.53
N GLY A 480 -1.09 15.94 1.64
CA GLY A 480 -1.35 16.56 2.94
C GLY A 480 -0.80 17.98 3.11
N GLU A 481 -0.22 18.56 2.07
CA GLU A 481 0.38 19.89 2.07
C GLU A 481 -0.65 21.01 2.01
N LEU A 482 -1.89 20.69 1.57
CA LEU A 482 -2.98 21.66 1.46
C LEU A 482 -3.54 22.07 2.82
N SER A 483 -3.84 23.36 2.98
CA SER A 483 -4.56 23.88 4.14
C SER A 483 -5.97 23.28 4.25
N ARG A 484 -6.60 23.42 5.43
CA ARG A 484 -7.96 22.94 5.67
C ARG A 484 -8.97 23.57 4.71
N GLU A 485 -8.82 24.86 4.44
CA GLU A 485 -9.67 25.64 3.54
C GLU A 485 -9.48 25.19 2.07
N ALA A 486 -8.22 24.94 1.66
CA ALA A 486 -7.93 24.41 0.34
C ALA A 486 -8.48 22.99 0.14
N GLN A 487 -8.48 22.14 1.19
CA GLN A 487 -9.12 20.82 1.15
C GLN A 487 -10.64 20.91 0.91
N SER A 488 -11.32 21.93 1.47
CA SER A 488 -12.74 22.18 1.17
C SER A 488 -12.95 22.50 -0.31
N ILE A 489 -12.06 23.31 -0.89
CA ILE A 489 -12.06 23.58 -2.34
C ILE A 489 -11.86 22.30 -3.13
N MET A 490 -10.88 21.47 -2.77
CA MET A 490 -10.60 20.19 -3.45
C MET A 490 -11.80 19.27 -3.45
N GLY A 491 -12.55 19.23 -2.33
CA GLY A 491 -13.80 18.47 -2.25
C GLY A 491 -14.80 18.87 -3.34
N GLN A 492 -14.93 20.15 -3.64
CA GLN A 492 -15.86 20.68 -4.65
C GLN A 492 -15.31 20.69 -6.08
N LEU A 493 -14.04 20.39 -6.33
CA LEU A 493 -13.48 20.39 -7.69
C LEU A 493 -14.21 19.45 -8.65
N GLY A 494 -14.88 18.41 -8.14
CA GLY A 494 -15.71 17.54 -8.94
C GLY A 494 -16.84 18.28 -9.63
N SER A 495 -17.50 19.22 -8.97
CA SER A 495 -18.57 20.05 -9.53
C SER A 495 -18.03 21.19 -10.41
N VAL A 496 -16.85 21.73 -10.07
CA VAL A 496 -16.22 22.85 -10.80
C VAL A 496 -15.60 22.39 -12.12
N LEU A 497 -14.91 21.26 -12.12
CA LEU A 497 -14.19 20.75 -13.30
C LEU A 497 -15.02 19.75 -14.13
N GLY A 498 -16.19 19.33 -13.66
CA GLY A 498 -17.08 18.42 -14.37
C GLY A 498 -17.63 19.04 -15.66
N ALA A 499 -17.90 18.22 -16.68
CA ALA A 499 -18.53 18.59 -17.95
C ALA A 499 -19.25 17.38 -18.52
N ASP A 500 -20.14 17.57 -19.53
CA ASP A 500 -20.97 16.52 -20.12
C ASP A 500 -20.18 15.26 -20.54
N LEU A 501 -18.95 15.45 -21.04
CA LEU A 501 -18.07 14.36 -21.49
C LEU A 501 -16.94 14.04 -20.51
N ARG A 502 -16.93 14.65 -19.31
CA ARG A 502 -15.87 14.50 -18.32
C ARG A 502 -16.44 14.26 -16.93
N ARG A 503 -16.32 13.05 -16.43
CA ARG A 503 -16.60 12.70 -15.04
C ARG A 503 -15.35 12.96 -14.20
N VAL A 504 -15.46 13.70 -13.12
CA VAL A 504 -14.38 13.96 -12.18
C VAL A 504 -14.53 13.07 -10.95
N LEU A 505 -13.43 12.47 -10.54
CA LEU A 505 -13.31 11.63 -9.34
C LEU A 505 -12.20 12.19 -8.48
N LEU A 506 -12.32 12.06 -7.16
CA LEU A 506 -11.38 12.63 -6.19
C LEU A 506 -10.60 11.52 -5.48
N HIS A 507 -9.31 11.72 -5.27
CA HIS A 507 -8.45 10.73 -4.60
C HIS A 507 -7.47 11.42 -3.64
N PRO A 508 -7.80 11.52 -2.35
CA PRO A 508 -6.88 12.06 -1.35
C PRO A 508 -5.72 11.09 -1.12
N LEU A 509 -4.55 11.63 -0.75
CA LEU A 509 -3.34 10.88 -0.47
C LEU A 509 -2.94 10.99 1.01
N PRO A 510 -3.75 10.51 1.97
CA PRO A 510 -3.35 10.48 3.37
C PRO A 510 -2.22 9.47 3.59
N LEU A 511 -1.44 9.64 4.67
CA LEU A 511 -0.24 8.83 4.89
C LEU A 511 -0.54 7.42 5.41
N PHE A 512 -1.54 7.27 6.27
CA PHE A 512 -1.76 6.03 7.01
C PHE A 512 -2.85 5.17 6.41
N ASN A 513 -2.72 3.87 6.63
CA ASN A 513 -3.57 2.82 6.05
C ASN A 513 -5.07 2.94 6.38
N ASN A 514 -5.42 3.61 7.47
CA ASN A 514 -6.81 3.78 7.92
C ASN A 514 -7.18 5.23 8.23
N SER A 515 -6.55 6.22 7.55
CA SER A 515 -6.86 7.63 7.77
C SER A 515 -8.32 7.97 7.44
N ILE A 516 -8.89 7.39 6.37
CA ILE A 516 -10.31 7.55 6.05
C ILE A 516 -11.17 6.91 7.15
N GLY A 517 -10.82 5.71 7.59
CA GLY A 517 -11.51 5.07 8.71
C GLY A 517 -11.45 5.90 10.00
N ALA A 518 -10.33 6.52 10.31
CA ALA A 518 -10.21 7.38 11.49
C ALA A 518 -11.13 8.61 11.40
N HIS A 519 -11.27 9.19 10.21
CA HIS A 519 -12.26 10.24 9.94
C HIS A 519 -13.68 9.71 10.13
N ASP A 520 -14.02 8.60 9.49
CA ASP A 520 -15.38 8.05 9.47
C ASP A 520 -15.84 7.56 10.85
N MET A 521 -14.91 7.03 11.67
CA MET A 521 -15.19 6.65 13.06
C MET A 521 -15.26 7.84 14.01
N GLY A 522 -15.15 9.07 13.52
CA GLY A 522 -15.31 10.31 14.27
C GLY A 522 -14.07 10.80 15.03
N MET A 523 -12.95 10.08 14.98
CA MET A 523 -11.75 10.41 15.76
C MET A 523 -11.07 11.73 15.34
N MET A 524 -11.43 12.32 14.21
CA MET A 524 -10.89 13.62 13.76
C MET A 524 -11.85 14.80 14.00
N ASN A 525 -12.88 14.59 14.84
CA ASN A 525 -13.91 15.61 15.13
C ASN A 525 -13.72 16.35 16.44
N GLY A 526 -12.72 16.00 17.25
CA GLY A 526 -12.48 16.62 18.54
C GLY A 526 -12.04 18.08 18.48
N ALA A 527 -12.07 18.75 19.62
CA ALA A 527 -11.83 20.19 19.74
C ALA A 527 -10.35 20.58 19.61
N MET A 528 -9.42 19.68 20.00
CA MET A 528 -7.98 19.93 20.02
C MET A 528 -7.22 18.98 19.11
N THR A 529 -6.21 19.49 18.42
CA THR A 529 -5.19 18.68 17.74
C THR A 529 -4.21 18.09 18.76
N PRO A 530 -3.37 17.08 18.39
CA PRO A 530 -2.32 16.58 19.28
C PRO A 530 -1.37 17.70 19.77
N SER A 531 -1.02 18.64 18.90
CA SER A 531 -0.16 19.78 19.21
C SER A 531 -0.83 20.72 20.22
N ASP A 532 -2.13 21.00 20.07
CA ASP A 532 -2.89 21.83 21.04
C ASP A 532 -2.92 21.18 22.41
N MET A 533 -3.18 19.86 22.48
CA MET A 533 -3.20 19.11 23.73
C MET A 533 -1.86 19.15 24.44
N LEU A 534 -0.75 19.05 23.69
CA LEU A 534 0.59 19.10 24.29
C LEU A 534 0.96 20.51 24.73
N THR A 535 0.59 21.53 23.97
CA THR A 535 0.75 22.93 24.40
C THR A 535 0.02 23.17 25.72
N ALA A 536 -1.17 22.59 25.90
CA ALA A 536 -2.00 22.73 27.08
C ALA A 536 -1.64 21.77 28.24
N SER A 537 -0.59 20.91 28.07
CA SER A 537 -0.20 19.89 29.05
C SER A 537 0.24 20.50 30.39
N GLY A 538 -0.31 19.97 31.48
CA GLY A 538 -0.09 20.46 32.86
C GLY A 538 -0.95 21.67 33.23
N GLU A 539 -1.71 22.21 32.28
CA GLU A 539 -2.66 23.34 32.50
C GLU A 539 -4.11 22.89 32.23
N ALA A 540 -4.61 23.09 31.00
CA ALA A 540 -5.95 22.67 30.62
C ALA A 540 -6.04 21.14 30.43
N ILE A 541 -4.97 20.47 29.94
CA ILE A 541 -4.88 19.03 29.83
C ILE A 541 -4.02 18.45 30.95
N ARG A 542 -4.63 17.67 31.83
CA ARG A 542 -4.03 17.06 33.03
C ARG A 542 -3.68 15.59 32.81
N ALA A 543 -4.48 14.87 32.02
CA ALA A 543 -4.22 13.48 31.68
C ALA A 543 -4.35 13.25 30.18
N MET A 544 -3.58 12.27 29.67
CA MET A 544 -3.74 11.79 28.30
C MET A 544 -3.80 10.26 28.24
N TYR A 545 -4.66 9.74 27.36
CA TYR A 545 -4.69 8.36 26.91
C TYR A 545 -4.25 8.31 25.45
N VAL A 546 -3.12 7.68 25.18
CA VAL A 546 -2.49 7.62 23.84
C VAL A 546 -2.48 6.19 23.36
N ALA A 547 -3.18 5.90 22.25
CA ALA A 547 -3.30 4.55 21.69
C ALA A 547 -2.67 4.47 20.29
N GLY A 548 -1.65 3.62 20.16
CA GLY A 548 -1.00 3.33 18.89
C GLY A 548 -0.32 4.52 18.23
N SER A 549 0.03 5.56 19.00
CA SER A 549 0.59 6.81 18.52
C SER A 549 1.93 7.15 19.16
N PHE A 550 2.85 7.66 18.33
CA PHE A 550 4.15 8.18 18.74
C PHE A 550 4.12 9.71 18.68
N LEU A 551 3.83 10.35 19.79
CA LEU A 551 3.58 11.79 19.86
C LEU A 551 4.80 12.68 19.56
N PRO A 552 6.04 12.38 20.05
CA PRO A 552 7.18 13.25 19.79
C PRO A 552 7.54 13.46 18.33
N GLN A 553 7.20 12.52 17.42
CA GLN A 553 7.45 12.68 15.99
C GLN A 553 6.62 13.79 15.33
N HIS A 554 5.55 14.24 15.97
CA HIS A 554 4.64 15.26 15.46
C HIS A 554 4.82 16.63 16.15
N LEU A 555 5.83 16.78 17.04
CA LEU A 555 5.81 17.81 18.08
C LEU A 555 7.17 18.46 18.29
N GLU A 556 7.81 18.94 17.22
CA GLU A 556 8.94 19.86 17.38
C GLU A 556 8.56 20.99 18.36
N GLY A 557 9.36 21.17 19.44
CA GLY A 557 9.17 22.21 20.44
C GLY A 557 8.31 21.85 21.66
N HIS A 558 7.85 20.58 21.77
CA HIS A 558 7.04 20.12 22.91
C HIS A 558 7.66 18.94 23.67
N GLU A 559 8.98 18.79 23.64
CA GLU A 559 9.71 17.65 24.22
C GLU A 559 9.39 17.43 25.71
N ASP A 560 9.16 18.50 26.46
CA ASP A 560 8.84 18.43 27.89
C ASP A 560 7.34 18.32 28.22
N ALA A 561 6.46 18.40 27.22
CA ALA A 561 5.01 18.51 27.45
C ALA A 561 4.43 17.28 28.17
N LEU A 562 4.83 16.06 27.74
CA LEU A 562 4.37 14.81 28.35
C LEU A 562 4.77 14.69 29.83
N GLY A 563 5.90 15.26 30.22
CA GLY A 563 6.38 15.28 31.59
C GLY A 563 5.53 16.17 32.53
N LYS A 564 4.78 17.14 31.98
CA LYS A 564 3.92 18.06 32.74
C LYS A 564 2.54 17.46 33.08
N LEU A 565 2.14 16.38 32.40
CA LEU A 565 0.87 15.71 32.68
C LEU A 565 0.85 15.11 34.10
N ASP A 566 -0.29 15.10 34.75
CA ASP A 566 -0.49 14.41 36.04
C ASP A 566 -0.60 12.89 35.81
N PHE A 567 -1.09 12.46 34.65
CA PHE A 567 -1.25 11.05 34.32
C PHE A 567 -1.18 10.81 32.82
N LEU A 568 -0.37 9.86 32.40
CA LEU A 568 -0.21 9.44 31.01
C LEU A 568 -0.35 7.93 30.87
N VAL A 569 -1.32 7.49 30.07
CA VAL A 569 -1.49 6.10 29.66
C VAL A 569 -1.06 5.94 28.22
N VAL A 570 -0.22 4.96 27.92
CA VAL A 570 0.24 4.65 26.56
C VAL A 570 -0.07 3.19 26.23
N GLN A 571 -0.84 2.98 25.19
CA GLN A 571 -1.14 1.68 24.61
C GLN A 571 -0.31 1.52 23.34
N GLU A 572 0.70 0.63 23.33
CA GLU A 572 1.68 0.58 22.26
C GLU A 572 2.29 -0.84 22.10
N ILE A 573 2.92 -1.07 20.96
CA ILE A 573 3.60 -2.32 20.60
C ILE A 573 5.03 -2.35 21.12
N PHE A 574 5.74 -1.22 21.09
CA PHE A 574 7.14 -1.06 21.48
C PHE A 574 7.31 0.07 22.49
N GLU A 575 8.38 -0.05 23.29
CA GLU A 575 8.81 1.12 24.06
C GLU A 575 9.26 2.24 23.11
N SER A 576 8.92 3.47 23.47
CA SER A 576 9.16 4.68 22.71
C SER A 576 9.40 5.87 23.62
N GLU A 577 9.75 7.03 23.06
CA GLU A 577 9.86 8.27 23.84
C GLU A 577 8.54 8.60 24.54
N THR A 578 7.39 8.32 23.93
CA THR A 578 6.09 8.50 24.59
C THR A 578 5.95 7.57 25.80
N THR A 579 6.30 6.28 25.68
CA THR A 579 6.23 5.33 26.81
C THR A 579 7.22 5.66 27.92
N ALA A 580 8.32 6.33 27.62
CA ALA A 580 9.27 6.76 28.64
C ALA A 580 8.68 7.73 29.66
N HIS A 581 7.68 8.52 29.26
CA HIS A 581 6.94 9.42 30.14
C HIS A 581 5.67 8.80 30.75
N ALA A 582 5.24 7.63 30.27
CA ALA A 582 4.00 7.00 30.69
C ALA A 582 3.97 6.59 32.15
N ASP A 583 2.82 6.76 32.80
CA ASP A 583 2.52 6.20 34.13
C ASP A 583 1.98 4.77 34.00
N VAL A 584 1.28 4.47 32.91
CA VAL A 584 0.83 3.10 32.57
C VAL A 584 1.15 2.81 31.11
N VAL A 585 1.72 1.61 30.85
CA VAL A 585 1.96 1.09 29.50
C VAL A 585 1.17 -0.19 29.32
N LEU A 586 0.35 -0.23 28.25
CA LEU A 586 -0.52 -1.34 27.92
C LEU A 586 -0.06 -1.99 26.60
N PRO A 587 0.28 -3.31 26.57
CA PRO A 587 0.79 -3.97 25.38
C PRO A 587 -0.33 -4.20 24.34
N ALA A 588 -0.19 -3.58 23.17
CA ALA A 588 -1.11 -3.73 22.05
C ALA A 588 -0.68 -4.83 21.08
N SER A 589 -1.63 -5.38 20.32
CA SER A 589 -1.38 -6.34 19.26
C SER A 589 -1.12 -5.65 17.91
N SER A 590 -0.35 -6.33 17.04
CA SER A 590 -0.13 -5.89 15.65
C SER A 590 -1.30 -6.32 14.74
N TYR A 591 -1.26 -5.86 13.48
CA TYR A 591 -2.24 -6.22 12.46
C TYR A 591 -2.30 -7.74 12.16
N ALA A 592 -1.21 -8.47 12.39
CA ALA A 592 -1.15 -9.92 12.16
C ALA A 592 -1.76 -10.75 13.30
N GLU A 593 -2.03 -10.12 14.44
CA GLU A 593 -2.48 -10.75 15.69
C GLU A 593 -3.98 -10.51 15.99
N GLN A 594 -4.69 -9.81 15.11
CA GLN A 594 -6.09 -9.44 15.34
C GLN A 594 -6.93 -9.49 14.08
N ASP A 595 -8.24 -9.63 14.27
CA ASP A 595 -9.25 -9.39 13.24
C ASP A 595 -9.75 -7.94 13.32
N GLY A 596 -10.09 -7.38 12.15
CA GLY A 596 -10.65 -6.05 12.06
C GLY A 596 -10.86 -5.60 10.62
N THR A 597 -10.99 -4.28 10.43
CA THR A 597 -11.11 -3.64 9.12
C THR A 597 -10.27 -2.37 9.04
N PHE A 598 -9.78 -2.06 7.83
CA PHE A 598 -9.24 -0.76 7.45
C PHE A 598 -10.05 -0.18 6.31
N THR A 599 -10.07 1.14 6.19
CA THR A 599 -10.65 1.87 5.05
C THR A 599 -9.55 2.64 4.37
N ASN A 600 -9.16 2.21 3.17
CA ASN A 600 -8.06 2.75 2.41
C ASN A 600 -8.40 4.08 1.68
N ASN A 601 -7.45 4.65 0.91
CA ASN A 601 -7.64 5.90 0.17
C ASN A 601 -8.67 5.82 -0.98
N ASP A 602 -9.01 4.63 -1.44
CA ASP A 602 -10.15 4.40 -2.34
C ASP A 602 -11.51 4.50 -1.62
N GLY A 603 -11.52 4.56 -0.28
CA GLY A 603 -12.72 4.34 0.52
C GLY A 603 -13.15 2.87 0.59
N LEU A 604 -12.29 1.90 0.25
CA LEU A 604 -12.63 0.48 0.30
C LEU A 604 -12.45 -0.06 1.72
N VAL A 605 -13.49 -0.73 2.23
CA VAL A 605 -13.44 -1.39 3.54
C VAL A 605 -12.85 -2.79 3.37
N GLN A 606 -11.70 -3.00 3.97
CA GLN A 606 -10.88 -4.20 3.78
C GLN A 606 -10.69 -4.97 5.08
N ARG A 607 -10.73 -6.30 4.98
CA ARG A 607 -10.55 -7.19 6.14
C ARG A 607 -9.07 -7.30 6.54
N VAL A 608 -8.82 -7.05 7.82
CA VAL A 608 -7.63 -7.49 8.54
C VAL A 608 -7.96 -8.84 9.17
N ARG A 609 -7.09 -9.84 9.00
CA ARG A 609 -7.32 -11.19 9.54
C ARG A 609 -6.13 -11.64 10.37
N GLN A 610 -6.45 -12.21 11.52
CA GLN A 610 -5.47 -12.78 12.42
C GLN A 610 -4.74 -13.95 11.74
N SER A 611 -3.42 -13.86 11.65
CA SER A 611 -2.52 -14.90 11.09
C SER A 611 -1.79 -15.68 12.17
N ILE A 612 -1.53 -15.05 13.32
CA ILE A 612 -0.82 -15.62 14.44
C ILE A 612 -1.58 -15.32 15.76
N PRO A 613 -1.40 -16.12 16.81
CA PRO A 613 -1.86 -15.74 18.14
C PRO A 613 -1.21 -14.44 18.60
N THR A 614 -1.87 -13.74 19.54
CA THR A 614 -1.29 -12.55 20.17
C THR A 614 0.05 -12.88 20.84
N VAL A 615 1.04 -12.02 20.58
CA VAL A 615 2.41 -12.19 21.10
C VAL A 615 2.45 -11.74 22.56
N HIS A 616 2.98 -12.60 23.44
CA HIS A 616 3.03 -12.37 24.89
C HIS A 616 1.64 -12.12 25.49
N GLN A 617 1.46 -11.07 26.30
CA GLN A 617 0.18 -10.66 26.89
C GLN A 617 -0.50 -9.52 26.12
N SER A 618 -0.10 -9.25 24.88
CA SER A 618 -0.73 -8.20 24.07
C SER A 618 -2.21 -8.50 23.81
N LYS A 619 -2.99 -7.45 23.65
CA LYS A 619 -4.43 -7.53 23.32
C LYS A 619 -4.76 -6.62 22.12
N PRO A 620 -5.79 -6.95 21.32
CA PRO A 620 -6.34 -6.03 20.34
C PRO A 620 -6.75 -4.69 20.97
N ASP A 621 -6.46 -3.60 20.27
CA ASP A 621 -6.70 -2.24 20.77
C ASP A 621 -8.14 -2.01 21.23
N TRP A 622 -9.13 -2.44 20.43
CA TRP A 622 -10.56 -2.30 20.79
C TRP A 622 -10.91 -3.05 22.09
N MET A 623 -10.26 -4.18 22.35
CA MET A 623 -10.52 -5.00 23.54
C MET A 623 -9.97 -4.32 24.80
N ILE A 624 -8.81 -3.70 24.73
CA ILE A 624 -8.21 -2.95 25.85
C ILE A 624 -9.14 -1.81 26.25
N VAL A 625 -9.59 -1.02 25.27
CA VAL A 625 -10.48 0.12 25.52
C VAL A 625 -11.86 -0.34 26.03
N ALA A 626 -12.42 -1.44 25.49
CA ALA A 626 -13.69 -2.00 25.97
C ALA A 626 -13.60 -2.53 27.40
N GLN A 627 -12.48 -3.16 27.80
CA GLN A 627 -12.23 -3.59 29.17
C GLN A 627 -12.12 -2.40 30.13
N LEU A 628 -11.43 -1.35 29.72
CA LEU A 628 -11.33 -0.10 30.50
C LEU A 628 -12.71 0.56 30.66
N ALA A 629 -13.51 0.59 29.61
CA ALA A 629 -14.87 1.13 29.67
C ALA A 629 -15.75 0.33 30.65
N LYS A 630 -15.62 -0.99 30.66
CA LYS A 630 -16.35 -1.86 31.59
C LYS A 630 -15.96 -1.61 33.06
N GLU A 631 -14.67 -1.41 33.34
CA GLU A 631 -14.19 -1.07 34.69
C GLU A 631 -14.75 0.28 35.18
N LEU A 632 -14.92 1.25 34.27
CA LEU A 632 -15.55 2.54 34.52
C LEU A 632 -17.08 2.49 34.55
N GLY A 633 -17.69 1.29 34.41
CA GLY A 633 -19.13 1.08 34.56
C GLY A 633 -19.95 1.08 33.27
N LEU A 634 -19.32 1.12 32.09
CA LEU A 634 -20.01 1.04 30.79
C LEU A 634 -19.59 -0.21 30.00
N ASP A 635 -20.44 -1.22 29.95
CA ASP A 635 -20.25 -2.40 29.12
C ASP A 635 -20.82 -2.14 27.71
N PHE A 636 -19.96 -2.10 26.70
CA PHE A 636 -20.37 -1.92 25.30
C PHE A 636 -21.07 -3.16 24.70
N GLY A 637 -21.04 -4.31 25.37
CA GLY A 637 -21.72 -5.54 24.90
C GLY A 637 -21.07 -6.22 23.70
N TYR A 638 -19.76 -6.05 23.50
CA TYR A 638 -19.08 -6.61 22.32
C TYR A 638 -18.63 -8.07 22.48
N GLU A 639 -18.77 -8.68 23.65
CA GLU A 639 -18.52 -10.10 23.94
C GLU A 639 -17.17 -10.61 23.40
N LEU A 640 -16.13 -9.79 23.43
CA LEU A 640 -14.80 -10.08 22.89
C LEU A 640 -14.77 -10.36 21.37
N SER A 641 -15.72 -9.82 20.61
CA SER A 641 -15.85 -10.07 19.18
C SER A 641 -15.70 -8.78 18.34
N PRO A 642 -14.66 -8.66 17.49
CA PRO A 642 -14.53 -7.53 16.59
C PRO A 642 -15.66 -7.46 15.55
N SER A 643 -16.29 -8.61 15.23
CA SER A 643 -17.44 -8.64 14.33
C SER A 643 -18.70 -8.01 14.96
N ALA A 644 -18.83 -8.05 16.31
CA ALA A 644 -19.91 -7.36 17.02
C ALA A 644 -19.68 -5.84 16.97
N VAL A 645 -18.45 -5.40 17.17
CA VAL A 645 -18.09 -3.96 17.00
C VAL A 645 -18.40 -3.49 15.59
N PHE A 646 -17.96 -4.25 14.56
CA PHE A 646 -18.20 -3.86 13.17
C PHE A 646 -19.67 -3.85 12.78
N ARG A 647 -20.48 -4.74 13.36
CA ARG A 647 -21.94 -4.70 13.20
C ARG A 647 -22.51 -3.37 13.71
N THR A 648 -22.06 -2.93 14.90
CA THR A 648 -22.49 -1.66 15.49
C THR A 648 -22.03 -0.47 14.62
N ILE A 649 -20.82 -0.52 14.02
CA ILE A 649 -20.38 0.46 13.02
C ILE A 649 -21.36 0.51 11.84
N GLY A 650 -21.73 -0.65 11.29
CA GLY A 650 -22.67 -0.73 10.16
C GLY A 650 -24.11 -0.28 10.52
N GLU A 651 -24.46 -0.21 11.79
CA GLU A 651 -25.74 0.30 12.28
C GLU A 651 -25.71 1.80 12.57
N ASN A 652 -24.58 2.36 13.00
CA ASN A 652 -24.50 3.73 13.52
C ASN A 652 -23.70 4.70 12.63
N VAL A 653 -22.80 4.21 11.79
CA VAL A 653 -21.98 5.06 10.92
C VAL A 653 -22.58 5.05 9.51
N ALA A 654 -23.14 6.18 9.08
CA ALA A 654 -23.91 6.29 7.84
C ALA A 654 -23.18 5.78 6.60
N ALA A 655 -21.89 6.09 6.45
CA ALA A 655 -21.05 5.67 5.33
C ALA A 655 -20.85 4.14 5.26
N TYR A 656 -21.04 3.41 6.38
CA TYR A 656 -20.90 1.95 6.52
C TYR A 656 -22.25 1.24 6.61
N SER A 657 -23.34 1.93 6.36
CA SER A 657 -24.69 1.42 6.58
C SER A 657 -24.91 0.03 5.98
N GLY A 658 -25.31 -0.93 6.81
CA GLY A 658 -25.58 -2.32 6.43
C GLY A 658 -24.34 -3.20 6.20
N MET A 659 -23.13 -2.68 6.32
CA MET A 659 -21.91 -3.49 6.16
C MET A 659 -21.72 -4.47 7.32
N ARG A 660 -21.24 -5.67 7.00
CA ARG A 660 -20.93 -6.75 7.94
C ARG A 660 -19.78 -7.59 7.40
N TYR A 661 -19.03 -8.25 8.27
CA TYR A 661 -17.90 -9.11 7.89
C TYR A 661 -18.20 -10.12 6.77
N PRO A 662 -19.35 -10.83 6.76
CA PRO A 662 -19.66 -11.76 5.68
C PRO A 662 -19.73 -11.11 4.29
N LEU A 663 -20.08 -9.83 4.20
CA LEU A 663 -20.11 -9.08 2.94
C LEU A 663 -18.72 -8.70 2.45
N LEU A 664 -17.73 -8.65 3.34
CA LEU A 664 -16.33 -8.30 3.04
C LEU A 664 -15.46 -9.54 2.73
N LYS A 665 -16.09 -10.69 2.37
CA LYS A 665 -15.36 -11.92 2.05
C LYS A 665 -14.68 -11.86 0.69
N ASP A 666 -15.37 -11.25 -0.28
CA ASP A 666 -14.93 -11.19 -1.67
C ASP A 666 -13.99 -10.01 -1.85
N GLU A 667 -12.69 -10.28 -1.89
CA GLU A 667 -11.65 -9.30 -2.11
C GLU A 667 -11.53 -8.87 -3.57
N THR A 668 -12.16 -9.61 -4.48
CA THR A 668 -12.22 -9.28 -5.90
C THR A 668 -13.31 -8.26 -6.20
N ASN A 669 -14.27 -8.10 -5.28
CA ASN A 669 -15.35 -7.13 -5.35
C ASN A 669 -15.47 -6.36 -4.02
N PRO A 670 -14.47 -5.53 -3.66
CA PRO A 670 -14.43 -4.80 -2.40
C PRO A 670 -15.55 -3.77 -2.32
N ILE A 671 -16.01 -3.50 -1.10
CA ILE A 671 -17.11 -2.54 -0.85
C ILE A 671 -16.54 -1.18 -0.50
N GLN A 672 -16.95 -0.17 -1.26
CA GLN A 672 -16.60 1.23 -0.99
C GLN A 672 -17.62 1.86 -0.02
N VAL A 673 -17.12 2.68 0.90
CA VAL A 673 -17.95 3.49 1.80
C VAL A 673 -18.80 4.49 0.99
N LYS A 674 -19.99 4.79 1.51
CA LYS A 674 -20.94 5.68 0.86
C LYS A 674 -20.92 7.06 1.54
N HIS A 675 -19.92 7.86 1.22
CA HIS A 675 -19.93 9.26 1.63
C HIS A 675 -21.02 10.04 0.92
N ASN A 676 -21.55 11.06 1.60
CA ASN A 676 -22.54 11.95 0.98
C ASN A 676 -21.84 12.87 -0.03
N VAL A 677 -22.26 12.81 -1.28
CA VAL A 677 -21.75 13.67 -2.37
C VAL A 677 -22.79 14.76 -2.62
N ALA A 678 -22.45 15.99 -2.33
CA ALA A 678 -23.36 17.13 -2.49
C ALA A 678 -22.59 18.39 -2.94
N GLN A 679 -23.25 19.25 -3.66
CA GLN A 679 -22.73 20.60 -3.91
C GLN A 679 -22.86 21.42 -2.62
N THR A 680 -21.75 21.97 -2.16
CA THR A 680 -21.68 22.90 -1.03
C THR A 680 -21.13 24.25 -1.50
N ASP A 681 -21.51 25.31 -0.82
CA ASP A 681 -20.93 26.62 -1.07
C ASP A 681 -19.55 26.72 -0.40
N VAL A 682 -18.52 26.87 -1.20
CA VAL A 682 -17.13 27.03 -0.76
C VAL A 682 -16.62 28.47 -0.96
N THR A 683 -17.51 29.44 -1.13
CA THR A 683 -17.12 30.85 -1.35
C THR A 683 -16.29 31.39 -0.20
N GLU A 684 -16.63 31.08 1.05
CA GLU A 684 -15.85 31.48 2.23
C GLU A 684 -14.48 30.83 2.24
N ALA A 685 -14.37 29.52 1.89
CA ALA A 685 -13.11 28.80 1.78
C ALA A 685 -12.22 29.41 0.68
N ILE A 686 -12.79 29.74 -0.48
CA ILE A 686 -12.07 30.42 -1.57
C ILE A 686 -11.56 31.79 -1.10
N ALA A 687 -12.34 32.56 -0.38
CA ALA A 687 -11.93 33.84 0.17
C ALA A 687 -10.82 33.69 1.19
N ALA A 688 -10.91 32.72 2.10
CA ALA A 688 -9.89 32.43 3.10
C ALA A 688 -8.58 31.98 2.47
N VAL A 689 -8.62 31.04 1.50
CA VAL A 689 -7.43 30.59 0.75
C VAL A 689 -6.82 31.77 -0.02
N ARG A 690 -7.64 32.61 -0.64
CA ARG A 690 -7.13 33.79 -1.34
C ARG A 690 -6.35 34.73 -0.39
N ASN A 691 -6.90 35.03 0.79
CA ASN A 691 -6.23 35.86 1.79
C ASN A 691 -4.92 35.22 2.28
N SER A 692 -4.94 33.91 2.53
CA SER A 692 -3.75 33.16 2.91
C SER A 692 -2.69 33.19 1.82
N VAL A 693 -3.08 32.96 0.57
CA VAL A 693 -2.19 33.02 -0.60
C VAL A 693 -1.63 34.45 -0.81
N GLU A 694 -2.45 35.50 -0.63
CA GLU A 694 -1.97 36.89 -0.69
C GLU A 694 -0.88 37.17 0.35
N ALA A 695 -0.98 36.57 1.54
CA ALA A 695 -0.04 36.73 2.64
C ALA A 695 1.27 35.94 2.49
N LEU A 696 1.34 34.96 1.57
CA LEU A 696 2.56 34.18 1.34
C LEU A 696 3.73 35.08 0.89
N ASP A 697 4.92 34.73 1.37
CA ASP A 697 6.16 35.32 0.89
C ASP A 697 6.47 34.85 -0.53
N ASP A 698 6.74 35.78 -1.44
CA ASP A 698 7.12 35.51 -2.83
C ASP A 698 8.64 35.45 -3.05
N SER A 699 9.44 35.56 -1.99
CA SER A 699 10.90 35.45 -2.03
C SER A 699 11.45 34.03 -1.91
N GLY A 700 10.59 33.03 -1.59
CA GLY A 700 10.99 31.64 -1.42
C GLY A 700 11.60 31.02 -2.70
N GLU A 701 12.68 30.26 -2.53
CA GLU A 701 13.35 29.57 -3.64
C GLU A 701 12.65 28.26 -3.99
N LYS A 702 12.70 27.89 -5.28
CA LYS A 702 12.23 26.58 -5.75
C LYS A 702 13.25 25.49 -5.40
N ILE A 703 12.75 24.30 -5.11
CA ILE A 703 13.59 23.11 -4.91
C ILE A 703 13.97 22.54 -6.28
N TYR A 704 15.24 22.54 -6.61
CA TYR A 704 15.75 21.93 -7.83
C TYR A 704 16.38 20.56 -7.56
N GLY A 705 16.24 19.66 -8.50
CA GLY A 705 16.70 18.28 -8.41
C GLY A 705 15.58 17.29 -8.28
N THR A 706 15.88 16.03 -8.53
CA THR A 706 14.95 14.89 -8.32
C THR A 706 15.37 14.17 -7.06
N PRO A 707 14.46 13.90 -6.12
CA PRO A 707 14.78 13.15 -4.92
C PRO A 707 15.38 11.79 -5.24
N LYS A 708 16.24 11.31 -4.36
CA LYS A 708 16.80 9.96 -4.48
C LYS A 708 15.68 8.93 -4.31
N VAL A 709 15.68 7.89 -5.16
CA VAL A 709 14.72 6.79 -5.04
C VAL A 709 14.79 6.16 -3.64
N GLY A 710 13.64 5.99 -3.02
CA GLY A 710 13.53 5.34 -1.72
C GLY A 710 13.76 6.26 -0.51
N HIS A 711 13.90 7.59 -0.70
CA HIS A 711 14.18 8.50 0.43
C HIS A 711 13.08 8.49 1.51
N GLU A 712 11.81 8.36 1.15
CA GLU A 712 10.71 8.18 2.12
C GLU A 712 10.38 6.69 2.38
N LEU A 713 10.52 5.83 1.35
CA LEU A 713 10.29 4.39 1.51
C LEU A 713 11.23 3.76 2.56
N PHE A 714 12.49 4.19 2.59
CA PHE A 714 13.51 3.67 3.51
C PHE A 714 13.60 4.45 4.83
N ARG A 715 12.77 5.48 5.00
CA ARG A 715 12.76 6.27 6.23
C ARG A 715 12.50 5.37 7.44
N ILE A 716 13.39 5.46 8.42
CA ILE A 716 13.26 4.72 9.67
C ILE A 716 12.13 5.33 10.52
N GLY A 717 11.23 4.48 10.96
CA GLY A 717 10.12 4.84 11.83
C GLY A 717 9.90 3.73 12.87
N ASN A 718 8.96 3.92 13.76
CA ASN A 718 8.73 3.03 14.92
C ASN A 718 8.66 1.53 14.56
N LEU A 719 8.02 1.16 13.44
CA LEU A 719 7.93 -0.24 12.99
C LEU A 719 9.12 -0.66 12.13
N THR A 720 9.56 0.19 11.20
CA THR A 720 10.66 -0.11 10.28
C THR A 720 12.03 -0.10 10.97
N ASP A 721 12.16 0.55 12.12
CA ASP A 721 13.31 0.45 13.02
C ASP A 721 13.64 -0.99 13.45
N LYS A 722 12.66 -1.88 13.42
CA LYS A 722 12.80 -3.30 13.79
C LYS A 722 13.20 -4.20 12.61
N VAL A 723 13.53 -3.62 11.45
CA VAL A 723 13.94 -4.33 10.23
C VAL A 723 15.40 -3.98 9.92
N PRO A 724 16.39 -4.83 10.21
CA PRO A 724 17.81 -4.50 10.04
C PRO A 724 18.19 -4.06 8.63
N GLN A 725 17.55 -4.62 7.61
CA GLN A 725 17.79 -4.27 6.20
C GLN A 725 17.38 -2.83 5.88
N PHE A 726 16.37 -2.27 6.56
CA PHE A 726 15.98 -0.87 6.36
C PHE A 726 17.06 0.10 6.83
N HIS A 727 17.81 -0.21 7.89
CA HIS A 727 18.95 0.59 8.32
C HIS A 727 20.05 0.65 7.26
N LEU A 728 20.32 -0.48 6.59
CA LEU A 728 21.28 -0.52 5.49
C LEU A 728 20.82 0.32 4.30
N LEU A 729 19.55 0.27 3.96
CA LEU A 729 18.97 1.05 2.85
C LEU A 729 18.95 2.55 3.18
N ALA A 730 18.52 2.93 4.37
CA ALA A 730 18.46 4.31 4.83
C ALA A 730 19.84 4.98 4.91
N SER A 731 20.89 4.23 5.29
CA SER A 731 22.27 4.73 5.35
C SER A 731 22.87 5.02 3.96
N GLY A 732 22.23 4.59 2.87
CA GLY A 732 22.76 4.71 1.52
C GLY A 732 23.97 3.82 1.24
N ASN A 733 24.34 2.94 2.16
CA ASN A 733 25.43 1.96 2.00
C ASN A 733 24.86 0.54 2.04
N PRO A 734 24.23 0.09 0.95
CA PRO A 734 23.54 -1.20 0.93
C PRO A 734 24.48 -2.42 0.82
N ARG A 735 25.78 -2.25 0.67
CA ARG A 735 26.72 -3.37 0.51
C ARG A 735 26.97 -4.02 1.86
N PRO A 736 26.47 -5.24 2.11
CA PRO A 736 26.98 -6.02 3.23
C PRO A 736 28.46 -6.31 2.96
N GLU A 737 29.30 -6.10 3.93
CA GLU A 737 30.64 -6.67 3.92
C GLU A 737 30.48 -8.19 3.78
N THR A 738 30.81 -8.70 2.59
CA THR A 738 30.89 -10.13 2.25
C THR A 738 29.95 -11.05 3.03
N THR A 739 28.72 -11.20 2.57
CA THR A 739 27.90 -12.33 2.98
C THR A 739 28.48 -13.59 2.35
N ALA A 740 29.22 -14.34 3.14
CA ALA A 740 29.66 -15.68 2.77
C ALA A 740 28.40 -16.51 2.43
N ILE A 741 28.30 -16.98 1.21
CA ILE A 741 27.35 -18.03 0.80
C ILE A 741 27.50 -19.15 1.82
N SER A 742 26.39 -19.64 2.37
CA SER A 742 26.42 -20.73 3.36
C SER A 742 27.38 -21.85 2.90
N PRO A 743 28.33 -22.27 3.71
CA PRO A 743 29.27 -23.34 3.35
C PRO A 743 28.57 -24.62 2.89
N LEU A 744 27.39 -24.91 3.43
CA LEU A 744 26.55 -26.06 3.05
C LEU A 744 26.07 -25.98 1.59
N TYR A 745 25.81 -24.78 1.08
CA TYR A 745 25.38 -24.58 -0.28
C TYR A 745 26.51 -24.75 -1.30
N GLN A 746 27.74 -24.44 -0.90
CA GLN A 746 28.94 -24.69 -1.73
C GLN A 746 29.26 -26.18 -1.82
N ILE A 747 28.97 -26.97 -0.78
CA ILE A 747 29.19 -28.42 -0.77
C ILE A 747 28.18 -29.15 -1.67
N ALA A 748 26.91 -28.73 -1.68
CA ALA A 748 25.88 -29.35 -2.51
C ALA A 748 26.05 -29.12 -4.01
N ARG A 749 26.94 -28.22 -4.44
CA ARG A 749 27.21 -27.89 -5.86
C ARG A 749 28.55 -28.40 -6.38
N LYS A 750 29.39 -29.00 -5.55
CA LYS A 750 30.58 -29.76 -5.98
C LYS A 750 30.21 -31.21 -6.29
#